data_8ac92faab3ad9608bbaf8ede0873a57d
#
_entry.id   8ac92faab3ad9608bbaf8ede0873a57d
#
_cell.length_a   1.000
_cell.length_b   1.000
_cell.length_c   1.000
_cell.angle_alpha   90.00
_cell.angle_beta   90.00
_cell.angle_gamma   90.00
#
_symmetry.space_group_name_H-M   'P 1'
#
loop_
_entity.id
_entity.type
_entity.pdbx_description
1 polymer ?
#
loop_
_entity_poly.entity_id
_entity_poly.type
_entity_poly.pdbx_seq_one_letter_code
_entity_poly.pdbx_strand_id
1 'polypeptide(L)'
;MTEQLENHDRRALHGSATVPAFFARSGVIPYLVVALLCIFLAGIVWHISRIDITVPLGVNGDHNLSQELVTNFVRDGHYYVNPLLGAPGEQELYDYPLPHWAHFSVLAGIRLFTHSPGLAINLLFFLGYPLSGITALYAFRRLGISAGLAMAGAVLYAFIPFHQMRNEAHLIYACYYLVPLMALVAVWVCTGEAGLFSTAKKEGSTPARGFTRRGFVSVLVCVLVGWDNPYNAFFAVVFLAIAGIYGFLRRQDHRAVLAAAVLIVVVVASFGIGLLPNMAFLLGHGRTGTAQRIPVESEIYGLTLIQMLAPVTNHRVHLLAAWKDKFRSQAVLVNENDGAALGVVGAVGCLMLFLCLFVRRCPEELYSLSILNLVAFLTGTIGGLGAVFSFVVSPQLRGFNRISVYISFFCIAATLLILDRFLDRSLGHKHWIVAGIVVPAFLLVLGIFDQVPKGLMLGRDQVEKQYRDDAEFIKQIEALVPPHAMIFQLPYDPFPETPPINQMADYEELRGYLHSSSLRWSYGAMKGRETAGWLAAISSLPIDQQLLVVTTSGFAGVYIDRFGFVDHGVALESQIKKLLGNEPIVDASARLAFFRLDANAIASMKREIAPELQVQMEGISHSLLLEPGGGCWGKETAGPDNWHWCGRQGEIDVLNSAPSERKVTLEATFSTTYPEYSSLVIAGPGVQEKLKVNSAGTAWRADVIVPPGMSRITLSSDASRVVAPSDPREMYFRINNFRFHEQDH
;
A
#
# COMPACT_ATOMS: atom_id res chain seq x y z
N MET A 1 -28.76 40.15 -30.33
CA MET A 1 -27.88 39.42 -31.27
C MET A 1 -26.91 38.49 -30.53
N THR A 2 -26.53 38.75 -29.29
CA THR A 2 -25.72 37.90 -28.43
C THR A 2 -26.49 36.69 -27.83
N GLU A 3 -27.77 36.89 -27.44
CA GLU A 3 -28.62 35.80 -26.92
C GLU A 3 -29.06 34.78 -27.96
N GLN A 4 -29.15 35.15 -29.24
CA GLN A 4 -29.50 34.22 -30.33
C GLN A 4 -28.30 33.30 -30.70
N LEU A 5 -27.05 33.72 -30.50
CA LEU A 5 -25.87 32.93 -30.70
C LEU A 5 -25.65 31.91 -29.55
N GLU A 6 -25.96 32.27 -28.30
CA GLU A 6 -25.91 31.32 -27.18
C GLU A 6 -26.99 30.22 -27.26
N ASN A 7 -28.17 30.52 -27.73
CA ASN A 7 -29.24 29.56 -27.92
C ASN A 7 -29.02 28.62 -29.15
N HIS A 8 -28.25 29.07 -30.15
CA HIS A 8 -27.84 28.21 -31.27
C HIS A 8 -26.78 27.21 -30.88
N ASP A 9 -25.83 27.60 -30.00
CA ASP A 9 -24.80 26.70 -29.48
C ASP A 9 -25.38 25.64 -28.50
N ARG A 10 -26.37 25.98 -27.69
CA ARG A 10 -27.06 25.02 -26.81
C ARG A 10 -27.91 23.99 -27.58
N ARG A 11 -28.44 24.34 -28.76
CA ARG A 11 -29.18 23.39 -29.63
C ARG A 11 -28.26 22.52 -30.46
N ALA A 12 -27.05 22.98 -30.80
CA ALA A 12 -26.03 22.16 -31.48
C ALA A 12 -25.47 21.04 -30.60
N LEU A 13 -25.52 21.19 -29.28
CA LEU A 13 -25.07 20.16 -28.32
C LEU A 13 -26.07 18.96 -28.19
N HIS A 14 -27.29 19.06 -28.71
CA HIS A 14 -28.28 17.99 -28.69
C HIS A 14 -28.54 17.33 -30.06
N GLY A 15 -27.83 17.76 -31.09
CA GLY A 15 -27.84 17.12 -32.42
C GLY A 15 -26.73 16.10 -32.57
N SER A 16 -26.68 15.05 -31.71
CA SER A 16 -25.73 13.95 -31.88
C SER A 16 -25.99 13.22 -33.20
N ALA A 17 -24.94 13.07 -34.01
CA ALA A 17 -24.89 12.18 -35.14
C ALA A 17 -25.55 10.84 -34.78
N THR A 18 -26.51 10.41 -35.51
CA THR A 18 -27.20 9.14 -35.32
C THR A 18 -26.23 7.98 -35.60
N VAL A 19 -25.50 7.56 -34.56
CA VAL A 19 -25.08 6.16 -34.42
C VAL A 19 -26.35 5.34 -34.63
N PRO A 20 -26.33 4.18 -35.36
CA PRO A 20 -27.54 3.38 -35.58
C PRO A 20 -28.34 3.30 -34.28
N ALA A 21 -29.64 3.51 -34.37
CA ALA A 21 -30.56 3.59 -33.22
C ALA A 21 -30.45 2.38 -32.24
N PHE A 22 -29.82 1.31 -32.70
CA PHE A 22 -29.44 0.13 -31.93
C PHE A 22 -28.48 0.46 -30.74
N PHE A 23 -27.42 1.24 -30.96
CA PHE A 23 -26.50 1.62 -29.87
C PHE A 23 -27.02 2.80 -29.01
N ALA A 24 -27.92 3.60 -29.53
CA ALA A 24 -28.51 4.71 -28.80
C ALA A 24 -29.66 4.27 -27.86
N ARG A 25 -30.36 3.17 -28.18
CA ARG A 25 -31.53 2.66 -27.42
C ARG A 25 -31.20 1.61 -26.37
N SER A 26 -30.07 0.90 -26.45
CA SER A 26 -29.71 -0.16 -25.50
C SER A 26 -28.73 0.36 -24.44
N GLY A 27 -29.27 0.90 -23.35
CA GLY A 27 -28.46 1.48 -22.26
C GLY A 27 -27.39 0.56 -21.64
N VAL A 28 -27.51 -0.77 -21.78
CA VAL A 28 -26.62 -1.76 -21.10
C VAL A 28 -25.60 -2.39 -22.06
N ILE A 29 -25.92 -2.53 -23.37
CA ILE A 29 -25.07 -3.24 -24.35
C ILE A 29 -23.63 -2.70 -24.41
N PRO A 30 -23.36 -1.37 -24.50
CA PRO A 30 -21.99 -0.86 -24.53
C PRO A 30 -21.16 -1.27 -23.31
N TYR A 31 -21.76 -1.34 -22.13
CA TYR A 31 -21.09 -1.76 -20.90
C TYR A 31 -20.74 -3.25 -20.93
N LEU A 32 -21.66 -4.10 -21.41
CA LEU A 32 -21.39 -5.52 -21.60
C LEU A 32 -20.27 -5.75 -22.63
N VAL A 33 -20.29 -5.02 -23.74
CA VAL A 33 -19.25 -5.12 -24.78
C VAL A 33 -17.89 -4.72 -24.20
N VAL A 34 -17.78 -3.61 -23.46
CA VAL A 34 -16.53 -3.19 -22.83
C VAL A 34 -16.07 -4.21 -21.80
N ALA A 35 -16.96 -4.73 -20.94
CA ALA A 35 -16.62 -5.74 -19.96
C ALA A 35 -16.07 -7.02 -20.60
N LEU A 36 -16.77 -7.55 -21.62
CA LEU A 36 -16.35 -8.75 -22.36
C LEU A 36 -15.04 -8.53 -23.11
N LEU A 37 -14.85 -7.35 -23.70
CA LEU A 37 -13.61 -7.00 -24.39
C LEU A 37 -12.44 -6.87 -23.40
N CYS A 38 -12.65 -6.29 -22.23
CA CYS A 38 -11.64 -6.25 -21.17
C CYS A 38 -11.24 -7.65 -20.68
N ILE A 39 -12.23 -8.53 -20.45
CA ILE A 39 -11.98 -9.92 -20.05
C ILE A 39 -11.20 -10.67 -21.15
N PHE A 40 -11.64 -10.54 -22.40
CA PHE A 40 -11.00 -11.19 -23.54
C PHE A 40 -9.56 -10.72 -23.75
N LEU A 41 -9.31 -9.41 -23.71
CA LEU A 41 -7.96 -8.84 -23.84
C LEU A 41 -7.08 -9.20 -22.65
N ALA A 42 -7.60 -9.19 -21.42
CA ALA A 42 -6.86 -9.66 -20.25
C ALA A 42 -6.47 -11.14 -20.41
N GLY A 43 -7.39 -11.98 -20.91
CA GLY A 43 -7.11 -13.38 -21.22
C GLY A 43 -5.96 -13.58 -22.23
N ILE A 44 -5.86 -12.71 -23.24
CA ILE A 44 -4.76 -12.73 -24.21
C ILE A 44 -3.47 -12.21 -23.60
N VAL A 45 -3.50 -11.06 -22.93
CA VAL A 45 -2.33 -10.38 -22.37
C VAL A 45 -1.65 -11.23 -21.31
N TRP A 46 -2.42 -11.89 -20.47
CA TRP A 46 -1.96 -12.72 -19.36
C TRP A 46 -1.90 -14.21 -19.69
N HIS A 47 -2.15 -14.59 -20.95
CA HIS A 47 -2.14 -15.98 -21.40
C HIS A 47 -2.93 -16.93 -20.47
N ILE A 48 -4.13 -16.50 -20.00
CA ILE A 48 -4.92 -17.21 -18.96
C ILE A 48 -5.18 -18.68 -19.33
N SER A 49 -5.27 -19.02 -20.62
CA SER A 49 -5.45 -20.39 -21.07
C SER A 49 -4.23 -21.32 -20.87
N ARG A 50 -3.08 -20.76 -20.49
CA ARG A 50 -1.79 -21.49 -20.32
C ARG A 50 -1.28 -21.51 -18.90
N ILE A 51 -1.91 -20.78 -17.98
CA ILE A 51 -1.51 -20.66 -16.58
C ILE A 51 -2.48 -21.41 -15.67
N ASP A 52 -1.98 -21.83 -14.52
CA ASP A 52 -2.82 -22.30 -13.43
C ASP A 52 -3.36 -21.06 -12.69
N ILE A 53 -4.66 -20.76 -12.88
CA ILE A 53 -5.32 -19.61 -12.28
C ILE A 53 -5.51 -19.76 -10.75
N THR A 54 -5.24 -20.91 -10.19
CA THR A 54 -5.25 -21.11 -8.72
C THR A 54 -3.93 -20.74 -8.06
N VAL A 55 -2.88 -20.51 -8.88
CA VAL A 55 -1.58 -20.02 -8.42
C VAL A 55 -1.50 -18.51 -8.61
N PRO A 56 -1.15 -17.72 -7.60
CA PRO A 56 -0.97 -16.28 -7.70
C PRO A 56 0.04 -15.87 -8.79
N LEU A 57 -0.04 -14.64 -9.29
CA LEU A 57 0.86 -14.15 -10.36
C LEU A 57 2.31 -13.98 -9.89
N GLY A 58 2.55 -13.81 -8.61
CA GLY A 58 3.86 -13.72 -8.00
C GLY A 58 3.87 -14.30 -6.59
N VAL A 59 5.05 -14.68 -6.10
CA VAL A 59 5.23 -15.41 -4.82
C VAL A 59 6.37 -14.86 -3.95
N ASN A 60 6.77 -13.61 -4.16
CA ASN A 60 7.88 -12.98 -3.43
C ASN A 60 7.51 -11.56 -2.97
N GLY A 61 8.09 -11.08 -1.88
CA GLY A 61 7.95 -9.71 -1.40
C GLY A 61 6.49 -9.31 -1.15
N ASP A 62 6.09 -8.14 -1.68
CA ASP A 62 4.73 -7.59 -1.52
C ASP A 62 3.61 -8.51 -2.06
N HIS A 63 3.92 -9.47 -2.96
CA HIS A 63 2.95 -10.48 -3.37
C HIS A 63 2.53 -11.34 -2.18
N ASN A 64 3.48 -11.72 -1.30
CA ASN A 64 3.20 -12.55 -0.13
C ASN A 64 2.31 -11.80 0.87
N LEU A 65 2.55 -10.50 1.09
CA LEU A 65 1.69 -9.66 1.94
C LEU A 65 0.27 -9.56 1.37
N SER A 66 0.13 -9.34 0.06
CA SER A 66 -1.19 -9.29 -0.59
C SER A 66 -1.91 -10.63 -0.50
N GLN A 67 -1.19 -11.75 -0.66
CA GLN A 67 -1.74 -13.09 -0.50
C GLN A 67 -2.14 -13.38 0.95
N GLU A 68 -1.36 -12.94 1.93
CA GLU A 68 -1.68 -13.06 3.35
C GLU A 68 -3.03 -12.41 3.68
N LEU A 69 -3.22 -11.14 3.28
CA LEU A 69 -4.46 -10.40 3.51
C LEU A 69 -5.67 -11.07 2.85
N VAL A 70 -5.50 -11.54 1.60
CA VAL A 70 -6.57 -12.26 0.88
C VAL A 70 -6.83 -13.62 1.51
N THR A 71 -5.80 -14.36 1.90
CA THR A 71 -5.92 -15.68 2.55
C THR A 71 -6.67 -15.58 3.87
N ASN A 72 -6.28 -14.63 4.72
CA ASN A 72 -6.93 -14.39 5.99
C ASN A 72 -8.42 -14.00 5.79
N PHE A 73 -8.69 -13.08 4.86
CA PHE A 73 -10.06 -12.67 4.56
C PHE A 73 -10.92 -13.80 3.97
N VAL A 74 -10.36 -14.60 3.05
CA VAL A 74 -11.08 -15.74 2.45
C VAL A 74 -11.40 -16.80 3.51
N ARG A 75 -10.47 -17.05 4.44
CA ARG A 75 -10.66 -18.02 5.52
C ARG A 75 -11.65 -17.51 6.56
N ASP A 76 -11.44 -16.33 7.15
CA ASP A 76 -12.10 -15.88 8.37
C ASP A 76 -13.17 -14.80 8.12
N GLY A 77 -13.19 -14.19 6.94
CA GLY A 77 -14.12 -13.10 6.58
C GLY A 77 -13.70 -11.72 7.09
N HIS A 78 -12.54 -11.62 7.70
CA HIS A 78 -11.88 -10.39 8.12
C HIS A 78 -10.36 -10.53 7.98
N TYR A 79 -9.60 -9.45 8.14
CA TYR A 79 -8.15 -9.47 8.04
C TYR A 79 -7.44 -8.88 9.28
N TYR A 80 -8.18 -8.34 10.25
CA TYR A 80 -7.59 -7.64 11.39
C TYR A 80 -6.78 -8.53 12.33
N VAL A 81 -7.18 -9.78 12.49
CA VAL A 81 -6.51 -10.73 13.38
C VAL A 81 -6.23 -12.01 12.62
N ASN A 82 -5.04 -12.56 12.78
CA ASN A 82 -4.67 -13.82 12.19
C ASN A 82 -4.01 -14.73 13.25
N PRO A 83 -4.75 -15.71 13.79
CA PRO A 83 -4.24 -16.57 14.86
C PRO A 83 -3.18 -17.58 14.41
N LEU A 84 -2.95 -17.73 13.10
CA LEU A 84 -1.94 -18.63 12.54
C LEU A 84 -0.59 -17.93 12.28
N LEU A 85 -0.50 -16.62 12.55
CA LEU A 85 0.74 -15.84 12.47
C LEU A 85 1.03 -15.19 13.82
N GLY A 86 2.28 -14.84 14.07
CA GLY A 86 2.70 -14.17 15.29
C GLY A 86 2.76 -15.09 16.53
N ALA A 87 2.97 -16.41 16.35
CA ALA A 87 3.08 -17.33 17.49
C ALA A 87 4.26 -16.95 18.43
N PRO A 88 4.10 -17.09 19.77
CA PRO A 88 3.00 -17.75 20.51
C PRO A 88 1.72 -16.94 20.64
N GLY A 89 1.76 -15.63 20.32
CA GLY A 89 0.56 -14.77 20.25
C GLY A 89 -0.19 -14.91 18.93
N GLU A 90 -0.67 -13.78 18.41
CA GLU A 90 -1.35 -13.68 17.12
C GLU A 90 -0.94 -12.40 16.38
N GLN A 91 -1.17 -12.36 15.07
CA GLN A 91 -0.96 -11.16 14.29
C GLN A 91 -2.16 -10.23 14.41
N GLU A 92 -1.89 -8.96 14.69
CA GLU A 92 -2.89 -7.91 14.85
C GLU A 92 -2.64 -6.79 13.84
N LEU A 93 -3.45 -6.74 12.77
CA LEU A 93 -3.29 -5.81 11.64
C LEU A 93 -4.08 -4.50 11.83
N TYR A 94 -4.16 -3.97 13.05
CA TYR A 94 -4.84 -2.70 13.31
C TYR A 94 -3.97 -1.47 13.03
N ASP A 95 -2.65 -1.60 13.06
CA ASP A 95 -1.72 -0.52 12.77
C ASP A 95 -1.38 -0.42 11.28
N TYR A 96 -1.30 -1.58 10.59
CA TYR A 96 -0.91 -1.71 9.18
C TYR A 96 -1.35 -3.08 8.61
N PRO A 97 -1.81 -3.14 7.34
CA PRO A 97 -2.19 -2.02 6.48
C PRO A 97 -3.52 -1.38 6.89
N LEU A 98 -3.78 -0.14 6.44
CA LEU A 98 -5.08 0.51 6.67
C LEU A 98 -6.18 -0.21 5.88
N PRO A 99 -7.46 -0.17 6.35
CA PRO A 99 -8.56 -0.90 5.74
C PRO A 99 -8.90 -0.40 4.33
N HIS A 100 -9.25 -1.34 3.46
CA HIS A 100 -9.64 -1.12 2.06
C HIS A 100 -11.03 -1.71 1.79
N TRP A 101 -12.03 -1.24 2.52
CA TRP A 101 -13.38 -1.82 2.55
C TRP A 101 -14.06 -1.96 1.19
N ALA A 102 -13.81 -1.01 0.25
CA ALA A 102 -14.37 -1.11 -1.09
C ALA A 102 -13.88 -2.36 -1.83
N HIS A 103 -12.60 -2.70 -1.70
CA HIS A 103 -12.00 -3.87 -2.34
C HIS A 103 -12.35 -5.16 -1.60
N PHE A 104 -12.35 -5.13 -0.26
CA PHE A 104 -12.80 -6.28 0.54
C PHE A 104 -14.28 -6.60 0.33
N SER A 105 -15.12 -5.61 -0.03
CA SER A 105 -16.51 -5.87 -0.42
C SER A 105 -16.61 -6.67 -1.73
N VAL A 106 -15.73 -6.40 -2.70
CA VAL A 106 -15.63 -7.21 -3.94
C VAL A 106 -15.11 -8.61 -3.61
N LEU A 107 -14.08 -8.70 -2.75
CA LEU A 107 -13.51 -9.97 -2.31
C LEU A 107 -14.54 -10.81 -1.51
N ALA A 108 -15.39 -10.19 -0.72
CA ALA A 108 -16.52 -10.87 -0.06
C ALA A 108 -17.49 -11.49 -1.06
N GLY A 109 -17.76 -10.80 -2.18
CA GLY A 109 -18.51 -11.38 -3.30
C GLY A 109 -17.79 -12.58 -3.93
N ILE A 110 -16.48 -12.50 -4.14
CA ILE A 110 -15.66 -13.61 -4.69
C ILE A 110 -15.67 -14.81 -3.74
N ARG A 111 -15.56 -14.58 -2.42
CA ARG A 111 -15.60 -15.61 -1.37
C ARG A 111 -16.85 -16.49 -1.43
N LEU A 112 -17.97 -15.99 -1.93
CA LEU A 112 -19.19 -16.77 -2.13
C LEU A 112 -19.04 -17.88 -3.17
N PHE A 113 -18.04 -17.77 -4.08
CA PHE A 113 -17.83 -18.71 -5.19
C PHE A 113 -16.57 -19.55 -5.03
N THR A 114 -15.59 -19.10 -4.24
CA THR A 114 -14.33 -19.83 -4.04
C THR A 114 -13.75 -19.62 -2.64
N HIS A 115 -13.17 -20.68 -2.09
CA HIS A 115 -12.37 -20.65 -0.86
C HIS A 115 -10.87 -20.84 -1.14
N SER A 116 -10.46 -20.90 -2.41
CA SER A 116 -9.04 -20.92 -2.81
C SER A 116 -8.48 -19.50 -2.76
N PRO A 117 -7.50 -19.20 -1.89
CA PRO A 117 -6.91 -17.86 -1.82
C PRO A 117 -6.23 -17.44 -3.13
N GLY A 118 -5.48 -18.35 -3.77
CA GLY A 118 -4.81 -18.09 -5.05
C GLY A 118 -5.81 -17.78 -6.18
N LEU A 119 -6.95 -18.49 -6.24
CA LEU A 119 -8.00 -18.14 -7.20
C LEU A 119 -8.67 -16.81 -6.84
N ALA A 120 -8.89 -16.53 -5.55
CA ALA A 120 -9.54 -15.31 -5.10
C ALA A 120 -8.72 -14.05 -5.41
N ILE A 121 -7.39 -14.08 -5.20
CA ILE A 121 -6.50 -12.96 -5.50
C ILE A 121 -6.46 -12.70 -7.02
N ASN A 122 -6.32 -13.75 -7.84
CA ASN A 122 -6.36 -13.65 -9.30
C ASN A 122 -7.70 -13.10 -9.80
N LEU A 123 -8.83 -13.58 -9.27
CA LEU A 123 -10.16 -13.07 -9.64
C LEU A 123 -10.30 -11.59 -9.30
N LEU A 124 -9.85 -11.15 -8.12
CA LEU A 124 -9.92 -9.74 -7.73
C LEU A 124 -9.08 -8.87 -8.68
N PHE A 125 -7.86 -9.29 -9.00
CA PHE A 125 -6.98 -8.61 -9.94
C PHE A 125 -7.60 -8.52 -11.33
N PHE A 126 -8.07 -9.64 -11.89
CA PHE A 126 -8.65 -9.68 -13.26
C PHE A 126 -9.99 -8.94 -13.35
N LEU A 127 -10.80 -8.91 -12.28
CA LEU A 127 -12.01 -8.10 -12.22
C LEU A 127 -11.72 -6.60 -12.25
N GLY A 128 -10.52 -6.18 -11.84
CA GLY A 128 -10.05 -4.79 -11.97
C GLY A 128 -10.17 -4.25 -13.41
N TYR A 129 -9.92 -5.06 -14.44
CA TYR A 129 -10.03 -4.66 -15.86
C TYR A 129 -11.46 -4.29 -16.28
N PRO A 130 -12.46 -5.20 -16.20
CA PRO A 130 -13.82 -4.86 -16.62
C PRO A 130 -14.46 -3.80 -15.72
N LEU A 131 -14.18 -3.78 -14.41
CA LEU A 131 -14.71 -2.76 -13.52
C LEU A 131 -14.16 -1.37 -13.87
N SER A 132 -12.85 -1.23 -14.12
CA SER A 132 -12.24 0.03 -14.57
C SER A 132 -12.77 0.45 -15.93
N GLY A 133 -12.96 -0.49 -16.86
CA GLY A 133 -13.55 -0.21 -18.17
C GLY A 133 -15.00 0.28 -18.09
N ILE A 134 -15.84 -0.36 -17.27
CA ILE A 134 -17.24 0.03 -17.08
C ILE A 134 -17.34 1.43 -16.48
N THR A 135 -16.58 1.73 -15.44
CA THR A 135 -16.63 3.05 -14.76
C THR A 135 -16.07 4.15 -15.64
N ALA A 136 -14.98 3.87 -16.39
CA ALA A 136 -14.43 4.81 -17.35
C ALA A 136 -15.43 5.08 -18.52
N LEU A 137 -16.09 4.03 -19.05
CA LEU A 137 -17.13 4.21 -20.06
C LEU A 137 -18.25 5.12 -19.55
N TYR A 138 -18.72 4.87 -18.32
CA TYR A 138 -19.73 5.73 -17.71
C TYR A 138 -19.26 7.18 -17.64
N ALA A 139 -18.05 7.42 -17.15
CA ALA A 139 -17.50 8.75 -17.03
C ALA A 139 -17.32 9.44 -18.40
N PHE A 140 -16.73 8.78 -19.39
CA PHE A 140 -16.54 9.32 -20.74
C PHE A 140 -17.87 9.65 -21.43
N ARG A 141 -18.88 8.80 -21.28
CA ARG A 141 -20.24 9.08 -21.80
C ARG A 141 -20.88 10.29 -21.13
N ARG A 142 -20.62 10.51 -19.82
CA ARG A 142 -21.11 11.68 -19.08
C ARG A 142 -20.36 12.96 -19.43
N LEU A 143 -19.13 12.88 -19.91
CA LEU A 143 -18.36 13.99 -20.49
C LEU A 143 -18.78 14.33 -21.94
N GLY A 144 -19.74 13.60 -22.52
CA GLY A 144 -20.26 13.87 -23.85
C GLY A 144 -19.51 13.21 -25.00
N ILE A 145 -18.56 12.30 -24.73
CA ILE A 145 -17.81 11.58 -25.75
C ILE A 145 -18.72 10.56 -26.46
N SER A 146 -18.62 10.45 -27.79
CA SER A 146 -19.37 9.48 -28.60
C SER A 146 -19.17 8.04 -28.17
N ALA A 147 -20.13 7.15 -28.43
CA ALA A 147 -20.13 5.79 -27.92
C ALA A 147 -18.89 4.98 -28.33
N GLY A 148 -18.51 5.02 -29.62
CA GLY A 148 -17.36 4.30 -30.14
C GLY A 148 -16.05 4.72 -29.48
N LEU A 149 -15.75 6.02 -29.43
CA LEU A 149 -14.57 6.56 -28.81
C LEU A 149 -14.57 6.32 -27.30
N ALA A 150 -15.72 6.49 -26.62
CA ALA A 150 -15.84 6.21 -25.19
C ALA A 150 -15.56 4.74 -24.85
N MET A 151 -16.04 3.78 -25.68
CA MET A 151 -15.74 2.36 -25.50
C MET A 151 -14.26 2.05 -25.71
N ALA A 152 -13.63 2.58 -26.77
CA ALA A 152 -12.21 2.41 -27.03
C ALA A 152 -11.36 2.99 -25.89
N GLY A 153 -11.65 4.23 -25.47
CA GLY A 153 -10.95 4.89 -24.37
C GLY A 153 -11.16 4.18 -23.03
N ALA A 154 -12.32 3.62 -22.78
CA ALA A 154 -12.61 2.87 -21.56
C ALA A 154 -11.75 1.60 -21.45
N VAL A 155 -11.61 0.86 -22.55
CA VAL A 155 -10.72 -0.29 -22.61
C VAL A 155 -9.26 0.16 -22.46
N LEU A 156 -8.83 1.22 -23.15
CA LEU A 156 -7.46 1.76 -23.01
C LEU A 156 -7.17 2.17 -21.55
N TYR A 157 -8.12 2.82 -20.88
CA TYR A 157 -7.95 3.17 -19.47
C TYR A 157 -7.85 1.93 -18.57
N ALA A 158 -8.62 0.88 -18.82
CA ALA A 158 -8.51 -0.36 -18.08
C ALA A 158 -7.13 -1.04 -18.24
N PHE A 159 -6.45 -0.82 -19.39
CA PHE A 159 -5.15 -1.40 -19.73
C PHE A 159 -3.98 -0.41 -19.60
N ILE A 160 -4.10 0.69 -18.85
CA ILE A 160 -2.94 1.55 -18.58
C ILE A 160 -1.83 0.74 -17.91
N PRO A 161 -0.55 1.07 -18.15
CA PRO A 161 0.60 0.33 -17.63
C PRO A 161 0.57 0.14 -16.12
N PHE A 162 -0.05 1.06 -15.38
CA PHE A 162 -0.18 1.02 -13.93
C PHE A 162 -0.83 -0.28 -13.44
N HIS A 163 -1.93 -0.74 -14.05
CA HIS A 163 -2.61 -1.98 -13.66
C HIS A 163 -1.67 -3.19 -13.73
N GLN A 164 -1.00 -3.32 -14.86
CA GLN A 164 -0.17 -4.48 -15.17
C GLN A 164 1.12 -4.51 -14.35
N MET A 165 1.72 -3.35 -14.10
CA MET A 165 3.01 -3.24 -13.41
C MET A 165 2.86 -3.22 -11.89
N ARG A 166 1.73 -2.77 -11.37
CA ARG A 166 1.41 -2.91 -9.94
C ARG A 166 1.00 -4.34 -9.60
N ASN A 167 0.35 -5.03 -10.49
CA ASN A 167 -0.14 -6.42 -10.40
C ASN A 167 -0.66 -6.80 -9.00
N GLU A 168 -0.47 -8.04 -8.59
CA GLU A 168 -0.88 -8.53 -7.26
C GLU A 168 0.02 -8.07 -6.12
N ALA A 169 1.25 -7.66 -6.38
CA ALA A 169 2.14 -7.10 -5.35
C ALA A 169 1.52 -5.87 -4.70
N HIS A 170 0.86 -5.05 -5.51
CA HIS A 170 0.14 -3.87 -5.04
C HIS A 170 -1.34 -3.94 -5.45
N LEU A 171 -1.98 -5.07 -5.17
CA LEU A 171 -3.32 -5.45 -5.63
C LEU A 171 -4.37 -4.33 -5.46
N ILE A 172 -4.43 -3.74 -4.26
CA ILE A 172 -5.41 -2.70 -3.93
C ILE A 172 -5.23 -1.45 -4.80
N TYR A 173 -4.00 -1.10 -5.14
CA TYR A 173 -3.71 0.06 -6.00
C TYR A 173 -3.90 -0.29 -7.49
N ALA A 174 -3.67 -1.53 -7.89
CA ALA A 174 -4.00 -2.01 -9.24
C ALA A 174 -5.50 -1.92 -9.52
N CYS A 175 -6.36 -2.02 -8.51
CA CYS A 175 -7.81 -1.97 -8.61
C CYS A 175 -8.37 -0.53 -8.54
N TYR A 176 -8.07 0.34 -9.50
CA TYR A 176 -8.44 1.77 -9.51
C TYR A 176 -9.80 2.09 -10.16
N TYR A 177 -10.75 1.18 -10.16
CA TYR A 177 -12.06 1.32 -10.82
C TYR A 177 -12.94 2.45 -10.25
N LEU A 178 -12.66 3.01 -9.08
CA LEU A 178 -13.39 4.16 -8.53
C LEU A 178 -12.86 5.51 -9.05
N VAL A 179 -11.64 5.54 -9.58
CA VAL A 179 -10.97 6.76 -10.06
C VAL A 179 -11.76 7.48 -11.17
N PRO A 180 -12.27 6.83 -12.23
CA PRO A 180 -13.06 7.50 -13.27
C PRO A 180 -14.31 8.19 -12.72
N LEU A 181 -14.94 7.57 -11.72
CA LEU A 181 -16.15 8.13 -11.11
C LEU A 181 -15.82 9.35 -10.27
N MET A 182 -14.73 9.30 -9.48
CA MET A 182 -14.28 10.46 -8.69
C MET A 182 -13.82 11.61 -9.57
N ALA A 183 -13.09 11.33 -10.64
CA ALA A 183 -12.67 12.31 -11.63
C ALA A 183 -13.90 13.01 -12.26
N LEU A 184 -14.95 12.24 -12.60
CA LEU A 184 -16.21 12.78 -13.11
C LEU A 184 -16.91 13.68 -12.09
N VAL A 185 -16.97 13.29 -10.81
CA VAL A 185 -17.55 14.10 -9.74
C VAL A 185 -16.80 15.42 -9.61
N ALA A 186 -15.46 15.41 -9.64
CA ALA A 186 -14.65 16.62 -9.62
C ALA A 186 -14.97 17.56 -10.81
N VAL A 187 -15.10 17.01 -12.02
CA VAL A 187 -15.54 17.79 -13.22
C VAL A 187 -16.94 18.36 -13.02
N TRP A 188 -17.90 17.60 -12.49
CA TRP A 188 -19.24 18.10 -12.21
C TRP A 188 -19.25 19.26 -11.17
N VAL A 189 -18.37 19.23 -10.19
CA VAL A 189 -18.19 20.37 -9.28
C VAL A 189 -17.60 21.56 -10.04
N CYS A 190 -16.57 21.35 -10.88
CA CYS A 190 -16.01 22.39 -11.74
C CYS A 190 -17.07 23.06 -12.62
N THR A 191 -17.96 22.28 -13.26
CA THR A 191 -18.98 22.77 -14.20
C THR A 191 -20.30 23.16 -13.54
N GLY A 192 -20.45 23.02 -12.20
CA GLY A 192 -21.67 23.30 -11.45
C GLY A 192 -22.77 22.25 -11.62
N GLU A 193 -22.43 21.07 -12.15
CA GLU A 193 -23.38 20.00 -12.46
C GLU A 193 -23.47 18.92 -11.36
N ALA A 194 -22.77 19.09 -10.23
CA ALA A 194 -22.76 18.10 -9.14
C ALA A 194 -24.15 17.79 -8.55
N GLY A 195 -25.11 18.70 -8.75
CA GLY A 195 -26.54 18.42 -8.54
C GLY A 195 -26.99 18.21 -7.08
N LEU A 196 -26.17 18.62 -6.09
CA LEU A 196 -26.54 18.54 -4.67
C LEU A 196 -27.66 19.52 -4.30
N PHE A 197 -27.75 20.65 -5.01
CA PHE A 197 -28.71 21.69 -4.74
C PHE A 197 -29.39 22.09 -6.05
N SER A 198 -30.49 21.44 -6.39
CA SER A 198 -31.26 21.78 -7.60
C SER A 198 -32.12 23.02 -7.36
N THR A 199 -32.03 23.96 -8.27
CA THR A 199 -32.99 25.08 -8.41
C THR A 199 -33.67 24.98 -9.77
N ALA A 200 -34.34 23.87 -10.06
CA ALA A 200 -35.20 23.84 -11.24
C ALA A 200 -36.37 24.80 -11.02
N LYS A 201 -36.26 26.04 -11.53
CA LYS A 201 -37.42 26.89 -11.80
C LYS A 201 -38.23 26.21 -12.94
N LYS A 202 -39.23 25.41 -12.61
CA LYS A 202 -40.37 25.26 -13.49
C LYS A 202 -41.17 26.57 -13.38
N GLU A 203 -41.43 27.23 -14.51
CA GLU A 203 -42.33 28.38 -14.53
C GLU A 203 -43.65 27.97 -13.87
N GLY A 204 -44.02 28.72 -12.81
CA GLY A 204 -45.28 28.53 -12.08
C GLY A 204 -45.30 27.56 -10.90
N SER A 205 -44.17 26.94 -10.49
CA SER A 205 -44.10 26.10 -9.28
C SER A 205 -43.06 26.61 -8.26
N THR A 206 -43.35 26.43 -6.97
CA THR A 206 -42.38 26.62 -5.91
C THR A 206 -41.11 25.82 -6.21
N PRO A 207 -39.89 26.38 -6.03
CA PRO A 207 -38.66 25.69 -6.32
C PRO A 207 -38.57 24.45 -5.44
N ALA A 208 -38.75 23.26 -6.02
CA ALA A 208 -38.55 22.03 -5.30
C ALA A 208 -37.02 21.92 -5.02
N ARG A 209 -36.65 22.25 -3.76
CA ARG A 209 -35.33 21.96 -3.23
C ARG A 209 -35.19 20.44 -3.17
N GLY A 210 -34.66 19.81 -4.21
CA GLY A 210 -34.53 18.36 -4.31
C GLY A 210 -33.09 17.93 -4.55
N PHE A 211 -32.68 16.90 -3.87
CA PHE A 211 -31.46 16.15 -4.12
C PHE A 211 -31.57 15.48 -5.50
N THR A 212 -30.69 15.80 -6.42
CA THR A 212 -30.79 15.27 -7.79
C THR A 212 -30.17 13.87 -7.91
N ARG A 213 -30.51 13.17 -8.99
CA ARG A 213 -29.88 11.88 -9.31
C ARG A 213 -28.33 11.98 -9.41
N ARG A 214 -27.79 13.10 -9.96
CA ARG A 214 -26.35 13.34 -10.00
C ARG A 214 -25.80 13.59 -8.60
N GLY A 215 -26.51 14.31 -7.75
CA GLY A 215 -26.14 14.52 -6.35
C GLY A 215 -26.05 13.21 -5.58
N PHE A 216 -27.00 12.30 -5.78
CA PHE A 216 -26.96 10.98 -5.18
C PHE A 216 -25.72 10.19 -5.64
N VAL A 217 -25.44 10.17 -6.95
CA VAL A 217 -24.25 9.50 -7.49
C VAL A 217 -22.97 10.13 -6.93
N SER A 218 -22.89 11.47 -6.83
CA SER A 218 -21.71 12.17 -6.28
C SER A 218 -21.45 11.77 -4.83
N VAL A 219 -22.49 11.72 -3.99
CA VAL A 219 -22.35 11.28 -2.60
C VAL A 219 -21.95 9.82 -2.50
N LEU A 220 -22.61 8.92 -3.27
CA LEU A 220 -22.28 7.50 -3.27
C LEU A 220 -20.82 7.26 -3.69
N VAL A 221 -20.34 7.94 -4.73
CA VAL A 221 -18.93 7.85 -5.17
C VAL A 221 -17.99 8.34 -4.07
N CYS A 222 -18.30 9.45 -3.39
CA CYS A 222 -17.49 9.96 -2.29
C CYS A 222 -17.44 8.98 -1.10
N VAL A 223 -18.54 8.30 -0.77
CA VAL A 223 -18.57 7.25 0.25
C VAL A 223 -17.66 6.09 -0.15
N LEU A 224 -17.78 5.59 -1.38
CA LEU A 224 -16.97 4.47 -1.87
C LEU A 224 -15.49 4.82 -1.94
N VAL A 225 -15.14 6.05 -2.36
CA VAL A 225 -13.75 6.53 -2.41
C VAL A 225 -13.17 6.72 -1.02
N GLY A 226 -13.96 7.12 -0.02
CA GLY A 226 -13.52 7.12 1.38
C GLY A 226 -13.20 5.72 1.91
N TRP A 227 -13.82 4.67 1.38
CA TRP A 227 -13.56 3.26 1.71
C TRP A 227 -12.56 2.58 0.78
N ASP A 228 -12.04 3.26 -0.23
CA ASP A 228 -11.10 2.69 -1.20
C ASP A 228 -9.70 2.53 -0.57
N ASN A 229 -8.94 3.61 -0.53
CA ASN A 229 -7.63 3.65 0.12
C ASN A 229 -7.28 5.10 0.54
N PRO A 230 -6.33 5.30 1.47
CA PRO A 230 -5.97 6.63 1.97
C PRO A 230 -5.56 7.62 0.88
N TYR A 231 -4.87 7.14 -0.18
CA TYR A 231 -4.42 8.01 -1.27
C TYR A 231 -5.58 8.52 -2.10
N ASN A 232 -6.52 7.64 -2.48
CA ASN A 232 -7.69 8.05 -3.27
C ASN A 232 -8.61 8.97 -2.45
N ALA A 233 -8.76 8.75 -1.15
CA ALA A 233 -9.48 9.68 -0.26
C ALA A 233 -8.79 11.05 -0.21
N PHE A 234 -7.46 11.10 -0.06
CA PHE A 234 -6.68 12.34 -0.09
C PHE A 234 -6.79 13.07 -1.44
N PHE A 235 -6.60 12.36 -2.55
CA PHE A 235 -6.71 12.96 -3.89
C PHE A 235 -8.12 13.49 -4.16
N ALA A 236 -9.16 12.79 -3.71
CA ALA A 236 -10.54 13.26 -3.81
C ALA A 236 -10.74 14.59 -3.07
N VAL A 237 -10.22 14.72 -1.85
CA VAL A 237 -10.28 15.98 -1.09
C VAL A 237 -9.58 17.12 -1.84
N VAL A 238 -8.38 16.87 -2.37
CA VAL A 238 -7.61 17.86 -3.15
C VAL A 238 -8.39 18.27 -4.42
N PHE A 239 -8.89 17.31 -5.20
CA PHE A 239 -9.64 17.61 -6.43
C PHE A 239 -10.95 18.34 -6.15
N LEU A 240 -11.69 17.94 -5.13
CA LEU A 240 -12.94 18.62 -4.75
C LEU A 240 -12.70 20.05 -4.27
N ALA A 241 -11.66 20.28 -3.47
CA ALA A 241 -11.31 21.63 -3.00
C ALA A 241 -10.99 22.56 -4.19
N ILE A 242 -10.12 22.09 -5.10
CA ILE A 242 -9.75 22.86 -6.29
C ILE A 242 -10.95 23.06 -7.23
N ALA A 243 -11.77 22.01 -7.42
CA ALA A 243 -12.96 22.10 -8.25
C ALA A 243 -13.98 23.11 -7.70
N GLY A 244 -14.16 23.15 -6.37
CA GLY A 244 -15.01 24.14 -5.71
C GLY A 244 -14.51 25.57 -5.88
N ILE A 245 -13.21 25.81 -5.66
CA ILE A 245 -12.55 27.11 -5.85
C ILE A 245 -12.66 27.54 -7.32
N TYR A 246 -12.28 26.67 -8.25
CA TYR A 246 -12.37 26.97 -9.69
C TYR A 246 -13.81 27.26 -10.12
N GLY A 247 -14.76 26.44 -9.72
CA GLY A 247 -16.17 26.63 -10.01
C GLY A 247 -16.71 27.97 -9.47
N PHE A 248 -16.30 28.39 -8.28
CA PHE A 248 -16.63 29.70 -7.72
C PHE A 248 -16.00 30.83 -8.53
N LEU A 249 -14.72 30.80 -8.77
CA LEU A 249 -14.00 31.85 -9.50
C LEU A 249 -14.56 32.04 -10.93
N ARG A 250 -14.95 30.97 -11.58
CA ARG A 250 -15.45 30.97 -12.96
C ARG A 250 -16.89 31.46 -13.08
N ARG A 251 -17.75 31.11 -12.13
CA ARG A 251 -19.19 31.37 -12.21
C ARG A 251 -19.71 32.36 -11.14
N GLN A 252 -18.85 32.74 -10.19
CA GLN A 252 -19.22 33.58 -9.03
C GLN A 252 -20.39 32.95 -8.24
N ASP A 253 -20.49 31.59 -8.22
CA ASP A 253 -21.56 30.88 -7.54
C ASP A 253 -21.01 30.08 -6.34
N HIS A 254 -21.38 30.51 -5.13
CA HIS A 254 -20.99 29.88 -3.87
C HIS A 254 -21.43 28.39 -3.75
N ARG A 255 -22.40 27.97 -4.58
CA ARG A 255 -22.88 26.57 -4.58
C ARG A 255 -21.79 25.58 -4.97
N ALA A 256 -20.83 25.99 -5.82
CA ALA A 256 -19.69 25.14 -6.17
C ALA A 256 -18.83 24.85 -4.94
N VAL A 257 -18.53 25.86 -4.13
CA VAL A 257 -17.77 25.72 -2.87
C VAL A 257 -18.56 24.89 -1.87
N LEU A 258 -19.86 25.17 -1.71
CA LEU A 258 -20.71 24.43 -0.78
C LEU A 258 -20.83 22.94 -1.19
N ALA A 259 -21.00 22.66 -2.48
CA ALA A 259 -21.02 21.29 -2.99
C ALA A 259 -19.69 20.56 -2.73
N ALA A 260 -18.56 21.22 -3.01
CA ALA A 260 -17.24 20.69 -2.72
C ALA A 260 -17.07 20.40 -1.21
N ALA A 261 -17.43 21.35 -0.34
CA ALA A 261 -17.31 21.20 1.11
C ALA A 261 -18.15 20.01 1.63
N VAL A 262 -19.41 19.88 1.18
CA VAL A 262 -20.26 18.75 1.55
C VAL A 262 -19.65 17.42 1.10
N LEU A 263 -19.18 17.33 -0.15
CA LEU A 263 -18.56 16.10 -0.68
C LEU A 263 -17.23 15.77 0.03
N ILE A 264 -16.41 16.77 0.38
CA ILE A 264 -15.20 16.59 1.19
C ILE A 264 -15.57 16.00 2.57
N VAL A 265 -16.59 16.56 3.23
CA VAL A 265 -17.05 16.03 4.52
C VAL A 265 -17.52 14.58 4.38
N VAL A 266 -18.21 14.23 3.29
CA VAL A 266 -18.62 12.84 3.02
C VAL A 266 -17.42 11.91 2.87
N VAL A 267 -16.40 12.29 2.10
CA VAL A 267 -15.17 11.48 1.92
C VAL A 267 -14.47 11.28 3.27
N VAL A 268 -14.24 12.38 4.01
CA VAL A 268 -13.52 12.33 5.29
C VAL A 268 -14.31 11.54 6.34
N ALA A 269 -15.62 11.74 6.43
CA ALA A 269 -16.46 10.98 7.36
C ALA A 269 -16.51 9.49 7.01
N SER A 270 -16.63 9.17 5.72
CA SER A 270 -16.62 7.77 5.25
C SER A 270 -15.27 7.09 5.54
N PHE A 271 -14.16 7.77 5.27
CA PHE A 271 -12.83 7.28 5.61
C PHE A 271 -12.67 7.09 7.12
N GLY A 272 -13.09 8.07 7.94
CA GLY A 272 -13.05 7.99 9.40
C GLY A 272 -13.89 6.82 9.95
N ILE A 273 -15.09 6.59 9.39
CA ILE A 273 -15.93 5.43 9.75
C ILE A 273 -15.19 4.12 9.42
N GLY A 274 -14.53 4.04 8.28
CA GLY A 274 -13.70 2.87 7.91
C GLY A 274 -12.56 2.59 8.88
N LEU A 275 -12.03 3.63 9.55
CA LEU A 275 -10.93 3.53 10.51
C LEU A 275 -11.40 3.27 11.96
N LEU A 276 -12.68 3.22 12.24
CA LEU A 276 -13.18 3.05 13.63
C LEU A 276 -12.59 1.82 14.35
N PRO A 277 -12.48 0.62 13.74
CA PRO A 277 -11.85 -0.53 14.40
C PRO A 277 -10.37 -0.26 14.77
N ASN A 278 -9.62 0.34 13.87
CA ASN A 278 -8.21 0.71 14.08
C ASN A 278 -8.09 1.73 15.23
N MET A 279 -8.90 2.78 15.21
CA MET A 279 -8.91 3.81 16.25
C MET A 279 -9.30 3.24 17.62
N ALA A 280 -10.33 2.38 17.68
CA ALA A 280 -10.78 1.74 18.92
C ALA A 280 -9.66 0.87 19.52
N PHE A 281 -8.98 0.09 18.67
CA PHE A 281 -7.86 -0.74 19.09
C PHE A 281 -6.69 0.11 19.62
N LEU A 282 -6.29 1.15 18.87
CA LEU A 282 -5.17 2.03 19.25
C LEU A 282 -5.45 2.84 20.53
N LEU A 283 -6.70 3.17 20.83
CA LEU A 283 -7.06 3.82 22.09
C LEU A 283 -6.88 2.88 23.31
N GLY A 284 -7.08 1.57 23.13
CA GLY A 284 -6.90 0.58 24.18
C GLY A 284 -5.44 0.10 24.36
N HIS A 285 -4.68 0.01 23.26
CA HIS A 285 -3.35 -0.64 23.25
C HIS A 285 -2.19 0.35 22.95
N GLY A 286 -2.50 1.63 22.73
CA GLY A 286 -1.50 2.63 22.35
C GLY A 286 -1.02 2.50 20.90
N ARG A 287 -0.21 3.47 20.48
CA ARG A 287 0.42 3.46 19.15
C ARG A 287 1.70 2.64 19.21
N THR A 288 1.88 1.79 18.19
CA THR A 288 3.16 1.17 17.91
C THR A 288 3.95 2.07 16.98
N GLY A 289 5.28 2.09 17.06
CA GLY A 289 6.14 2.79 16.12
C GLY A 289 6.20 2.14 14.71
N THR A 290 5.20 1.33 14.34
CA THR A 290 5.24 0.37 13.23
C THR A 290 5.45 1.00 11.86
N ALA A 291 4.83 2.14 11.58
CA ALA A 291 4.91 2.82 10.30
C ALA A 291 5.50 4.23 10.49
N GLN A 292 6.76 4.30 10.90
CA GLN A 292 7.48 5.57 10.96
C GLN A 292 7.88 5.97 9.55
N ARG A 293 7.17 6.96 9.00
CA ARG A 293 7.44 7.53 7.69
C ARG A 293 8.22 8.83 7.84
N ILE A 294 9.17 9.06 6.94
CA ILE A 294 9.92 10.30 6.88
C ILE A 294 9.50 11.11 5.65
N PRO A 295 9.46 12.46 5.76
CA PRO A 295 8.95 13.29 4.66
C PRO A 295 9.69 13.10 3.32
N VAL A 296 10.99 12.79 3.35
CA VAL A 296 11.80 12.59 2.14
C VAL A 296 11.34 11.39 1.29
N GLU A 297 10.61 10.44 1.85
CA GLU A 297 10.06 9.33 1.08
C GLU A 297 9.09 9.79 -0.01
N SER A 298 8.41 10.93 0.19
CA SER A 298 7.56 11.55 -0.84
C SER A 298 8.34 11.97 -2.09
N GLU A 299 9.62 12.29 -1.95
CA GLU A 299 10.53 12.58 -3.06
C GLU A 299 10.97 11.30 -3.76
N ILE A 300 11.32 10.26 -2.99
CA ILE A 300 11.76 8.96 -3.52
C ILE A 300 10.67 8.34 -4.40
N TYR A 301 9.40 8.43 -3.97
CA TYR A 301 8.25 7.89 -4.71
C TYR A 301 7.56 8.91 -5.61
N GLY A 302 8.08 10.14 -5.74
CA GLY A 302 7.51 11.20 -6.57
C GLY A 302 7.59 10.87 -8.07
N LEU A 303 6.61 11.39 -8.85
CA LEU A 303 6.59 11.27 -10.31
C LEU A 303 7.63 12.17 -10.95
N THR A 304 8.15 11.75 -12.09
CA THR A 304 8.87 12.63 -13.02
C THR A 304 8.13 12.71 -14.35
N LEU A 305 8.12 13.88 -14.97
CA LEU A 305 7.42 14.11 -16.23
C LEU A 305 7.91 13.15 -17.33
N ILE A 306 9.22 12.93 -17.38
CA ILE A 306 9.81 12.05 -18.39
C ILE A 306 9.36 10.60 -18.26
N GLN A 307 9.18 10.07 -17.03
CA GLN A 307 8.69 8.71 -16.83
C GLN A 307 7.25 8.54 -17.33
N MET A 308 6.42 9.59 -17.21
CA MET A 308 5.03 9.54 -17.68
C MET A 308 4.93 9.63 -19.22
N LEU A 309 5.82 10.39 -19.88
CA LEU A 309 5.83 10.55 -21.33
C LEU A 309 6.67 9.48 -22.05
N ALA A 310 7.55 8.78 -21.31
CA ALA A 310 8.38 7.72 -21.85
C ALA A 310 7.54 6.46 -22.19
N PRO A 311 7.98 5.65 -23.17
CA PRO A 311 7.36 4.37 -23.44
C PRO A 311 7.48 3.42 -22.23
N VAL A 312 6.64 2.40 -22.21
CA VAL A 312 6.70 1.33 -21.20
C VAL A 312 8.04 0.57 -21.29
N THR A 313 8.49 0.03 -20.17
CA THR A 313 9.64 -0.89 -20.14
C THR A 313 9.29 -2.14 -20.97
N ASN A 314 10.27 -2.69 -21.69
CA ASN A 314 10.08 -3.78 -22.65
C ASN A 314 9.02 -3.49 -23.73
N HIS A 315 9.02 -2.28 -24.26
CA HIS A 315 8.10 -1.87 -25.33
C HIS A 315 8.24 -2.78 -26.57
N ARG A 316 7.14 -3.01 -27.29
CA ARG A 316 7.09 -3.90 -28.45
C ARG A 316 7.96 -3.39 -29.62
N VAL A 317 8.08 -2.07 -29.78
CA VAL A 317 8.98 -1.43 -30.73
C VAL A 317 10.38 -1.38 -30.14
N HIS A 318 11.34 -2.08 -30.75
CA HIS A 318 12.72 -2.22 -30.25
C HIS A 318 13.42 -0.86 -30.00
N LEU A 319 13.22 0.12 -30.88
CA LEU A 319 13.81 1.45 -30.75
C LEU A 319 13.32 2.17 -29.47
N LEU A 320 12.02 2.04 -29.14
CA LEU A 320 11.43 2.64 -27.94
C LEU A 320 11.87 1.89 -26.68
N ALA A 321 12.00 0.56 -26.73
CA ALA A 321 12.56 -0.23 -25.64
C ALA A 321 14.02 0.17 -25.36
N ALA A 322 14.87 0.22 -26.38
CA ALA A 322 16.27 0.62 -26.25
C ALA A 322 16.42 2.05 -25.71
N TRP A 323 15.54 2.97 -26.13
CA TRP A 323 15.53 4.33 -25.58
C TRP A 323 15.16 4.33 -24.09
N LYS A 324 14.17 3.54 -23.69
CA LYS A 324 13.76 3.40 -22.28
C LYS A 324 14.88 2.80 -21.43
N ASP A 325 15.56 1.77 -21.91
CA ASP A 325 16.68 1.13 -21.22
C ASP A 325 17.86 2.12 -21.06
N LYS A 326 18.18 2.89 -22.11
CA LYS A 326 19.18 3.96 -22.05
C LYS A 326 18.78 5.02 -21.00
N PHE A 327 17.53 5.44 -20.97
CA PHE A 327 17.05 6.37 -19.96
C PHE A 327 17.25 5.80 -18.55
N ARG A 328 16.81 4.55 -18.30
CA ARG A 328 16.92 3.90 -16.98
C ARG A 328 18.36 3.76 -16.50
N SER A 329 19.30 3.45 -17.42
CA SER A 329 20.72 3.29 -17.07
C SER A 329 21.42 4.60 -16.70
N GLN A 330 20.84 5.75 -17.04
CA GLN A 330 21.41 7.09 -16.81
C GLN A 330 20.58 7.94 -15.83
N ALA A 331 19.40 7.49 -15.47
CA ALA A 331 18.52 8.24 -14.58
C ALA A 331 19.09 8.28 -13.15
N VAL A 332 19.06 9.46 -12.54
CA VAL A 332 19.51 9.67 -11.14
C VAL A 332 18.64 8.88 -10.16
N LEU A 333 17.35 8.76 -10.46
CA LEU A 333 16.40 8.01 -9.66
C LEU A 333 15.59 7.08 -10.57
N VAL A 334 15.74 5.79 -10.35
CA VAL A 334 14.86 4.76 -10.91
C VAL A 334 14.01 4.22 -9.77
N ASN A 335 12.73 4.52 -9.81
CA ASN A 335 11.75 4.12 -8.80
C ASN A 335 10.62 3.30 -9.44
N GLU A 336 9.58 3.00 -8.67
CA GLU A 336 8.41 2.22 -9.10
C GLU A 336 7.51 2.91 -10.15
N ASN A 337 7.91 4.06 -10.70
CA ASN A 337 7.09 4.90 -11.60
C ASN A 337 7.06 4.44 -13.06
N ASP A 338 7.68 3.32 -13.40
CA ASP A 338 7.57 2.74 -14.75
C ASP A 338 6.11 2.47 -15.15
N GLY A 339 5.26 2.13 -14.16
CA GLY A 339 3.82 1.97 -14.36
C GLY A 339 3.05 3.28 -14.59
N ALA A 340 3.65 4.44 -14.37
CA ALA A 340 2.99 5.73 -14.57
C ALA A 340 3.01 6.21 -16.03
N ALA A 341 3.58 5.43 -16.96
CA ALA A 341 3.61 5.75 -18.38
C ALA A 341 2.19 5.93 -18.94
N LEU A 342 1.95 7.06 -19.63
CA LEU A 342 0.63 7.43 -20.16
C LEU A 342 0.28 6.71 -21.46
N GLY A 343 1.27 6.13 -22.13
CA GLY A 343 1.15 5.67 -23.51
C GLY A 343 0.95 6.81 -24.49
N VAL A 344 1.00 6.52 -25.80
CA VAL A 344 0.92 7.55 -26.83
C VAL A 344 -0.41 8.34 -26.79
N VAL A 345 -1.54 7.66 -26.52
CA VAL A 345 -2.86 8.31 -26.45
C VAL A 345 -2.93 9.26 -25.24
N GLY A 346 -2.48 8.81 -24.08
CA GLY A 346 -2.44 9.65 -22.90
C GLY A 346 -1.41 10.78 -23.00
N ALA A 347 -0.23 10.54 -23.60
CA ALA A 347 0.79 11.55 -23.78
C ALA A 347 0.32 12.70 -24.69
N VAL A 348 -0.39 12.40 -25.79
CA VAL A 348 -1.04 13.41 -26.64
C VAL A 348 -2.04 14.24 -25.81
N GLY A 349 -2.91 13.59 -25.06
CA GLY A 349 -3.88 14.29 -24.21
C GLY A 349 -3.24 15.15 -23.14
N CYS A 350 -2.15 14.67 -22.53
CA CYS A 350 -1.35 15.42 -21.56
C CYS A 350 -0.86 16.75 -22.14
N LEU A 351 -0.23 16.70 -23.31
CA LEU A 351 0.24 17.89 -24.03
C LEU A 351 -0.91 18.83 -24.38
N MET A 352 -2.04 18.28 -24.85
CA MET A 352 -3.23 19.07 -25.17
C MET A 352 -3.82 19.76 -23.93
N LEU A 353 -3.86 19.10 -22.78
CA LEU A 353 -4.36 19.70 -21.52
C LEU A 353 -3.45 20.84 -21.07
N PHE A 354 -2.13 20.71 -21.18
CA PHE A 354 -1.22 21.81 -20.90
C PHE A 354 -1.40 22.98 -21.88
N LEU A 355 -1.57 22.72 -23.17
CA LEU A 355 -1.85 23.74 -24.16
C LEU A 355 -3.18 24.47 -23.90
N CYS A 356 -4.23 23.73 -23.47
CA CYS A 356 -5.54 24.31 -23.13
C CYS A 356 -5.47 25.39 -22.04
N LEU A 357 -4.50 25.33 -21.12
CA LEU A 357 -4.32 26.37 -20.10
C LEU A 357 -4.01 27.75 -20.68
N PHE A 358 -3.42 27.81 -21.87
CA PHE A 358 -3.03 29.05 -22.55
C PHE A 358 -4.06 29.51 -23.62
N VAL A 359 -5.05 28.68 -23.91
CA VAL A 359 -6.07 28.99 -24.93
C VAL A 359 -7.26 29.69 -24.31
N ARG A 360 -7.48 30.96 -24.66
CA ARG A 360 -8.57 31.79 -24.09
C ARG A 360 -9.99 31.24 -24.31
N ARG A 361 -10.22 30.45 -25.36
CA ARG A 361 -11.54 29.89 -25.73
C ARG A 361 -11.52 28.36 -25.68
N CYS A 362 -10.91 27.78 -24.64
CA CYS A 362 -11.00 26.35 -24.41
C CYS A 362 -12.40 25.98 -23.90
N PRO A 363 -13.03 24.89 -24.42
CA PRO A 363 -14.28 24.39 -23.87
C PRO A 363 -14.21 24.10 -22.37
N GLU A 364 -15.32 24.33 -21.65
CA GLU A 364 -15.33 24.29 -20.18
C GLU A 364 -14.91 22.92 -19.63
N GLU A 365 -15.34 21.82 -20.25
CA GLU A 365 -14.97 20.48 -19.85
C GLU A 365 -13.45 20.24 -20.00
N LEU A 366 -12.86 20.62 -21.14
CA LEU A 366 -11.42 20.49 -21.38
C LEU A 366 -10.61 21.40 -20.43
N TYR A 367 -11.08 22.60 -20.17
CA TYR A 367 -10.41 23.50 -19.24
C TYR A 367 -10.48 22.96 -17.80
N SER A 368 -11.63 22.41 -17.38
CA SER A 368 -11.78 21.72 -16.09
C SER A 368 -10.80 20.55 -15.95
N LEU A 369 -10.72 19.70 -16.98
CA LEU A 369 -9.76 18.60 -17.04
C LEU A 369 -8.31 19.13 -16.97
N SER A 370 -8.00 20.27 -17.62
CA SER A 370 -6.65 20.87 -17.62
C SER A 370 -6.24 21.34 -16.22
N ILE A 371 -7.14 22.00 -15.48
CA ILE A 371 -6.89 22.45 -14.11
C ILE A 371 -6.69 21.24 -13.17
N LEU A 372 -7.58 20.25 -13.24
CA LEU A 372 -7.49 19.05 -12.41
C LEU A 372 -6.21 18.27 -12.72
N ASN A 373 -5.84 18.15 -14.00
CA ASN A 373 -4.60 17.52 -14.43
C ASN A 373 -3.35 18.26 -13.94
N LEU A 374 -3.34 19.60 -14.03
CA LEU A 374 -2.26 20.42 -13.49
C LEU A 374 -2.06 20.19 -11.98
N VAL A 375 -3.16 20.18 -11.22
CA VAL A 375 -3.12 19.91 -9.78
C VAL A 375 -2.63 18.48 -9.50
N ALA A 376 -3.06 17.50 -10.29
CA ALA A 376 -2.56 16.14 -10.18
C ALA A 376 -1.04 16.05 -10.40
N PHE A 377 -0.52 16.72 -11.43
CA PHE A 377 0.91 16.82 -11.68
C PHE A 377 1.64 17.50 -10.52
N LEU A 378 1.17 18.66 -10.09
CA LEU A 378 1.77 19.40 -8.96
C LEU A 378 1.74 18.59 -7.66
N THR A 379 0.74 17.72 -7.46
CA THR A 379 0.64 16.88 -6.27
C THR A 379 1.56 15.65 -6.36
N GLY A 380 1.69 15.04 -7.53
CA GLY A 380 2.39 13.78 -7.71
C GLY A 380 3.89 13.91 -8.00
N THR A 381 4.36 15.05 -8.55
CA THR A 381 5.76 15.21 -8.95
C THR A 381 6.69 15.48 -7.77
N ILE A 382 7.96 15.07 -7.94
CA ILE A 382 9.07 15.37 -7.03
C ILE A 382 9.09 16.88 -6.74
N GLY A 383 9.25 17.29 -5.47
CA GLY A 383 9.22 18.69 -5.04
C GLY A 383 7.84 19.35 -5.14
N GLY A 384 6.79 18.60 -5.44
CA GLY A 384 5.43 19.12 -5.63
C GLY A 384 4.63 19.30 -4.34
N LEU A 385 3.31 19.54 -4.51
CA LEU A 385 2.40 19.76 -3.36
C LEU A 385 2.32 18.55 -2.43
N GLY A 386 2.51 17.32 -2.94
CA GLY A 386 2.59 16.11 -2.12
C GLY A 386 3.78 16.15 -1.17
N ALA A 387 4.95 16.57 -1.64
CA ALA A 387 6.12 16.76 -0.80
C ALA A 387 5.89 17.88 0.24
N VAL A 388 5.33 19.02 -0.18
CA VAL A 388 4.94 20.09 0.76
C VAL A 388 4.01 19.55 1.84
N PHE A 389 2.99 18.76 1.48
CA PHE A 389 2.08 18.15 2.44
C PHE A 389 2.84 17.21 3.41
N SER A 390 3.75 16.37 2.91
CA SER A 390 4.55 15.45 3.74
C SER A 390 5.43 16.19 4.74
N PHE A 391 6.06 17.30 4.34
CA PHE A 391 6.93 18.09 5.21
C PHE A 391 6.18 18.97 6.21
N VAL A 392 4.98 19.46 5.85
CA VAL A 392 4.26 20.47 6.66
C VAL A 392 3.14 19.84 7.50
N VAL A 393 2.47 18.81 6.97
CA VAL A 393 1.25 18.26 7.61
C VAL A 393 1.50 16.86 8.17
N SER A 394 1.88 15.89 7.34
CA SER A 394 2.10 14.51 7.78
C SER A 394 2.87 13.69 6.74
N PRO A 395 3.92 12.95 7.14
CA PRO A 395 4.66 12.06 6.24
C PRO A 395 3.96 10.72 6.00
N GLN A 396 2.81 10.46 6.60
CA GLN A 396 2.12 9.16 6.49
C GLN A 396 1.72 8.79 5.06
N LEU A 397 1.51 9.78 4.19
CA LEU A 397 1.34 9.58 2.76
C LEU A 397 2.67 9.85 2.03
N ARG A 398 3.28 8.80 1.46
CA ARG A 398 4.57 8.90 0.74
C ARG A 398 4.45 8.65 -0.77
N GLY A 399 3.51 7.79 -1.19
CA GLY A 399 3.37 7.35 -2.58
C GLY A 399 2.44 8.23 -3.41
N PHE A 400 2.75 9.53 -3.58
CA PHE A 400 1.93 10.44 -4.39
C PHE A 400 1.93 10.11 -5.88
N ASN A 401 2.85 9.26 -6.36
CA ASN A 401 2.86 8.69 -7.72
C ASN A 401 1.58 7.94 -8.09
N ARG A 402 0.83 7.46 -7.10
CA ARG A 402 -0.47 6.80 -7.29
C ARG A 402 -1.54 7.70 -7.91
N ILE A 403 -1.34 9.03 -7.93
CA ILE A 403 -2.20 9.98 -8.64
C ILE A 403 -2.12 9.84 -10.17
N SER A 404 -1.12 9.11 -10.69
CA SER A 404 -0.92 8.88 -12.13
C SER A 404 -2.14 8.25 -12.83
N VAL A 405 -2.95 7.46 -12.11
CA VAL A 405 -4.21 6.88 -12.63
C VAL A 405 -5.26 7.96 -12.93
N TYR A 406 -5.30 9.06 -12.14
CA TYR A 406 -6.14 10.22 -12.43
C TYR A 406 -5.59 11.01 -13.62
N ILE A 407 -4.26 11.23 -13.67
CA ILE A 407 -3.59 11.88 -14.80
C ILE A 407 -3.91 11.13 -16.09
N SER A 408 -3.78 9.80 -16.09
CA SER A 408 -4.12 8.94 -17.24
C SER A 408 -5.57 9.11 -17.67
N PHE A 409 -6.51 9.14 -16.73
CA PHE A 409 -7.94 9.37 -17.03
C PHE A 409 -8.17 10.73 -17.68
N PHE A 410 -7.63 11.81 -17.10
CA PHE A 410 -7.79 13.17 -17.64
C PHE A 410 -7.18 13.30 -19.02
N CYS A 411 -6.01 12.72 -19.24
CA CYS A 411 -5.29 12.77 -20.51
C CYS A 411 -6.03 11.98 -21.61
N ILE A 412 -6.48 10.75 -21.33
CA ILE A 412 -7.28 9.96 -22.29
C ILE A 412 -8.59 10.71 -22.59
N ALA A 413 -9.31 11.19 -21.58
CA ALA A 413 -10.55 11.97 -21.79
C ALA A 413 -10.34 13.17 -22.71
N ALA A 414 -9.24 13.90 -22.56
CA ALA A 414 -8.90 15.06 -23.39
C ALA A 414 -8.67 14.65 -24.85
N THR A 415 -7.86 13.59 -25.08
CA THR A 415 -7.65 13.07 -26.44
C THR A 415 -8.95 12.68 -27.10
N LEU A 416 -9.82 11.96 -26.38
CA LEU A 416 -11.12 11.52 -26.90
C LEU A 416 -12.05 12.71 -27.21
N LEU A 417 -12.14 13.70 -26.31
CA LEU A 417 -12.97 14.89 -26.51
C LEU A 417 -12.52 15.71 -27.72
N ILE A 418 -11.22 15.90 -27.89
CA ILE A 418 -10.68 16.65 -29.02
C ILE A 418 -10.89 15.88 -30.33
N LEU A 419 -10.62 14.58 -30.32
CA LEU A 419 -10.81 13.72 -31.49
C LEU A 419 -12.28 13.63 -31.91
N ASP A 420 -13.20 13.50 -30.94
CA ASP A 420 -14.65 13.44 -31.20
C ASP A 420 -15.14 14.74 -31.88
N ARG A 421 -14.73 15.90 -31.35
CA ARG A 421 -15.06 17.19 -31.96
C ARG A 421 -14.43 17.40 -33.34
N PHE A 422 -13.22 16.88 -33.54
CA PHE A 422 -12.55 16.92 -34.85
C PHE A 422 -13.30 16.05 -35.89
N LEU A 423 -13.67 14.84 -35.50
CA LEU A 423 -14.39 13.91 -36.39
C LEU A 423 -15.79 14.45 -36.75
N ASP A 424 -16.51 15.00 -35.77
CA ASP A 424 -17.83 15.59 -36.00
C ASP A 424 -17.77 16.76 -37.01
N ARG A 425 -16.76 17.63 -36.89
CA ARG A 425 -16.56 18.76 -37.81
C ARG A 425 -16.07 18.35 -39.20
N SER A 426 -15.17 17.36 -39.28
CA SER A 426 -14.44 17.02 -40.51
C SER A 426 -15.19 16.01 -41.36
N LEU A 427 -15.89 15.03 -40.79
CA LEU A 427 -16.49 13.89 -41.51
C LEU A 427 -17.99 14.02 -41.71
N GLY A 428 -18.68 14.76 -40.84
CA GLY A 428 -20.13 14.89 -40.87
C GLY A 428 -20.89 13.56 -40.81
N HIS A 429 -22.21 13.59 -41.02
CA HIS A 429 -23.07 12.41 -40.86
C HIS A 429 -22.86 11.28 -41.89
N LYS A 430 -22.23 11.57 -43.03
CA LYS A 430 -22.04 10.59 -44.12
C LYS A 430 -20.97 9.52 -43.79
N HIS A 431 -20.04 9.81 -42.89
CA HIS A 431 -18.91 8.93 -42.57
C HIS A 431 -18.98 8.34 -41.15
N TRP A 432 -20.21 8.08 -40.67
CA TRP A 432 -20.44 7.57 -39.32
C TRP A 432 -19.71 6.26 -39.00
N ILE A 433 -19.48 5.37 -40.01
CA ILE A 433 -18.72 4.14 -39.86
C ILE A 433 -17.23 4.47 -39.51
N VAL A 434 -16.65 5.43 -40.23
CA VAL A 434 -15.26 5.83 -39.98
C VAL A 434 -15.12 6.46 -38.59
N ALA A 435 -15.99 7.41 -38.25
CA ALA A 435 -15.94 8.08 -36.97
C ALA A 435 -16.33 7.18 -35.79
N GLY A 436 -17.33 6.32 -35.97
CA GLY A 436 -17.92 5.50 -34.91
C GLY A 436 -17.31 4.11 -34.73
N ILE A 437 -16.58 3.58 -35.72
CA ILE A 437 -16.02 2.21 -35.66
C ILE A 437 -14.53 2.20 -36.03
N VAL A 438 -14.16 2.68 -37.21
CA VAL A 438 -12.77 2.52 -37.71
C VAL A 438 -11.76 3.29 -36.86
N VAL A 439 -12.02 4.57 -36.56
CA VAL A 439 -11.13 5.39 -35.74
C VAL A 439 -11.05 4.87 -34.30
N PRO A 440 -12.15 4.55 -33.59
CA PRO A 440 -12.09 3.93 -32.28
C PRO A 440 -11.33 2.59 -32.24
N ALA A 441 -11.57 1.71 -33.24
CA ALA A 441 -10.87 0.43 -33.34
C ALA A 441 -9.36 0.63 -33.57
N PHE A 442 -8.97 1.54 -34.46
CA PHE A 442 -7.55 1.89 -34.68
C PHE A 442 -6.90 2.45 -33.40
N LEU A 443 -7.58 3.38 -32.72
CA LEU A 443 -7.11 3.96 -31.48
C LEU A 443 -6.89 2.89 -30.39
N LEU A 444 -7.85 1.94 -30.28
CA LEU A 444 -7.76 0.83 -29.34
C LEU A 444 -6.55 -0.08 -29.64
N VAL A 445 -6.41 -0.51 -30.90
CA VAL A 445 -5.29 -1.39 -31.30
C VAL A 445 -3.94 -0.69 -31.08
N LEU A 446 -3.83 0.56 -31.52
CA LEU A 446 -2.61 1.36 -31.32
C LEU A 446 -2.28 1.50 -29.83
N GLY A 447 -3.26 1.87 -29.00
CA GLY A 447 -3.04 2.11 -27.58
C GLY A 447 -2.73 0.81 -26.81
N ILE A 448 -3.41 -0.30 -27.06
CA ILE A 448 -3.07 -1.60 -26.44
C ILE A 448 -1.66 -2.07 -26.85
N PHE A 449 -1.31 -1.89 -28.15
CA PHE A 449 0.03 -2.24 -28.63
C PHE A 449 1.12 -1.43 -27.92
N ASP A 450 0.88 -0.16 -27.63
CA ASP A 450 1.79 0.77 -26.99
C ASP A 450 1.88 0.60 -25.47
N GLN A 451 0.72 0.39 -24.80
CA GLN A 451 0.62 0.37 -23.33
C GLN A 451 0.96 -0.98 -22.69
N VAL A 452 0.83 -2.09 -23.43
CA VAL A 452 1.09 -3.43 -22.90
C VAL A 452 2.53 -3.85 -23.18
N PRO A 453 3.39 -3.99 -22.16
CA PRO A 453 4.78 -4.40 -22.34
C PRO A 453 4.88 -5.85 -22.84
N LYS A 454 6.04 -6.20 -23.40
CA LYS A 454 6.37 -7.60 -23.67
C LYS A 454 6.78 -8.29 -22.38
N GLY A 455 6.47 -9.59 -22.30
CA GLY A 455 7.08 -10.46 -21.28
C GLY A 455 6.46 -10.35 -19.90
N LEU A 456 5.21 -9.88 -19.77
CA LEU A 456 4.48 -9.88 -18.49
C LEU A 456 4.46 -11.26 -17.80
N MET A 457 4.53 -12.34 -18.59
CA MET A 457 4.51 -13.72 -18.12
C MET A 457 5.89 -14.38 -18.12
N LEU A 458 6.98 -13.60 -18.28
CA LEU A 458 8.33 -14.15 -18.16
C LEU A 458 8.56 -14.67 -16.73
N GLY A 459 9.05 -15.92 -16.63
CA GLY A 459 9.28 -16.58 -15.34
C GLY A 459 8.03 -17.21 -14.70
N ARG A 460 6.87 -17.22 -15.36
CA ARG A 460 5.63 -17.80 -14.82
C ARG A 460 5.80 -19.28 -14.43
N ASP A 461 6.45 -20.08 -15.27
CA ASP A 461 6.71 -21.50 -14.97
C ASP A 461 7.53 -21.66 -13.69
N GLN A 462 8.47 -20.73 -13.41
CA GLN A 462 9.27 -20.71 -12.19
C GLN A 462 8.41 -20.37 -10.97
N VAL A 463 7.53 -19.38 -11.10
CA VAL A 463 6.57 -19.00 -10.05
C VAL A 463 5.66 -20.18 -9.71
N GLU A 464 5.07 -20.85 -10.72
CA GLU A 464 4.20 -22.01 -10.50
C GLU A 464 4.95 -23.19 -9.89
N LYS A 465 6.18 -23.41 -10.33
CA LYS A 465 7.04 -24.45 -9.74
C LYS A 465 7.35 -24.14 -8.28
N GLN A 466 7.80 -22.94 -7.97
CA GLN A 466 8.10 -22.51 -6.60
C GLN A 466 6.88 -22.64 -5.70
N TYR A 467 5.71 -22.18 -6.14
CA TYR A 467 4.47 -22.27 -5.37
C TYR A 467 4.09 -23.72 -5.02
N ARG A 468 4.29 -24.65 -5.96
CA ARG A 468 4.02 -26.09 -5.75
C ARG A 468 5.08 -26.74 -4.87
N ASP A 469 6.36 -26.40 -5.05
CA ASP A 469 7.45 -26.92 -4.23
C ASP A 469 7.27 -26.48 -2.76
N ASP A 470 6.90 -25.21 -2.51
CA ASP A 470 6.58 -24.71 -1.18
C ASP A 470 5.39 -25.48 -0.56
N ALA A 471 4.31 -25.65 -1.31
CA ALA A 471 3.14 -26.38 -0.84
C ALA A 471 3.48 -27.84 -0.44
N GLU A 472 4.29 -28.52 -1.23
CA GLU A 472 4.71 -29.90 -0.93
C GLU A 472 5.63 -29.94 0.31
N PHE A 473 6.54 -28.99 0.45
CA PHE A 473 7.41 -28.90 1.62
C PHE A 473 6.62 -28.64 2.91
N ILE A 474 5.67 -27.70 2.89
CA ILE A 474 4.83 -27.41 4.05
C ILE A 474 3.94 -28.60 4.41
N LYS A 475 3.41 -29.32 3.42
CA LYS A 475 2.66 -30.56 3.65
C LYS A 475 3.50 -31.63 4.34
N GLN A 476 4.80 -31.75 4.01
CA GLN A 476 5.73 -32.64 4.73
C GLN A 476 5.90 -32.20 6.19
N ILE A 477 6.01 -30.88 6.46
CA ILE A 477 6.08 -30.36 7.83
C ILE A 477 4.78 -30.68 8.59
N GLU A 478 3.61 -30.44 8.00
CA GLU A 478 2.30 -30.74 8.63
C GLU A 478 2.14 -32.23 8.95
N ALA A 479 2.76 -33.13 8.18
CA ALA A 479 2.75 -34.55 8.47
C ALA A 479 3.66 -34.97 9.66
N LEU A 480 4.63 -34.12 10.03
CA LEU A 480 5.60 -34.40 11.10
C LEU A 480 5.20 -33.82 12.46
N VAL A 481 4.32 -32.83 12.50
CA VAL A 481 3.94 -32.12 13.73
C VAL A 481 2.41 -32.17 13.94
N PRO A 482 1.93 -32.02 15.18
CA PRO A 482 0.48 -31.99 15.45
C PRO A 482 -0.21 -30.82 14.74
N PRO A 483 -1.52 -30.90 14.46
CA PRO A 483 -2.32 -29.74 14.05
C PRO A 483 -2.19 -28.60 15.06
N HIS A 484 -2.18 -27.36 14.58
CA HIS A 484 -2.01 -26.13 15.37
C HIS A 484 -0.67 -26.02 16.11
N ALA A 485 0.32 -26.84 15.75
CA ALA A 485 1.66 -26.73 16.30
C ALA A 485 2.27 -25.37 15.94
N MET A 486 3.05 -24.82 16.88
CA MET A 486 3.80 -23.57 16.67
C MET A 486 5.14 -23.89 16.00
N ILE A 487 5.50 -23.11 14.97
CA ILE A 487 6.73 -23.21 14.20
C ILE A 487 7.54 -21.92 14.39
N PHE A 488 8.76 -22.05 14.89
CA PHE A 488 9.69 -20.94 15.05
C PHE A 488 10.46 -20.72 13.75
N GLN A 489 10.50 -19.47 13.26
CA GLN A 489 11.10 -19.13 11.97
C GLN A 489 12.40 -18.35 12.15
N LEU A 490 13.40 -18.69 11.34
CA LEU A 490 14.71 -18.05 11.30
C LEU A 490 15.13 -17.71 9.86
N PRO A 491 15.76 -16.51 9.67
CA PRO A 491 16.09 -15.51 10.68
C PRO A 491 14.86 -14.79 11.22
N TYR A 492 14.97 -14.19 12.39
CA TYR A 492 13.92 -13.28 12.85
C TYR A 492 13.82 -12.08 11.90
N ASP A 493 12.63 -11.87 11.37
CA ASP A 493 12.29 -10.75 10.50
C ASP A 493 11.13 -9.95 11.12
N PRO A 494 11.36 -8.71 11.58
CA PRO A 494 10.31 -7.91 12.22
C PRO A 494 9.21 -7.50 11.24
N PHE A 495 7.95 -7.81 11.51
CA PHE A 495 6.80 -7.47 10.66
C PHE A 495 6.18 -6.10 11.07
N PRO A 496 5.73 -5.27 10.12
CA PRO A 496 5.92 -5.26 8.67
C PRO A 496 7.08 -4.36 8.21
N GLU A 497 7.34 -4.36 6.90
CA GLU A 497 8.23 -3.43 6.20
C GLU A 497 9.66 -3.42 6.78
N THR A 498 10.37 -4.51 6.55
CA THR A 498 11.78 -4.69 6.92
C THR A 498 12.66 -4.63 5.68
N PRO A 499 13.84 -4.00 5.73
CA PRO A 499 14.82 -4.12 4.65
C PRO A 499 15.19 -5.59 4.42
N PRO A 500 15.56 -5.97 3.17
CA PRO A 500 15.97 -7.34 2.88
C PRO A 500 17.09 -7.83 3.82
N ILE A 501 16.93 -9.05 4.33
CA ILE A 501 17.96 -9.72 5.15
C ILE A 501 18.78 -10.60 4.22
N ASN A 502 19.98 -10.18 3.85
CA ASN A 502 20.82 -10.81 2.84
C ASN A 502 20.07 -10.97 1.49
N GLN A 503 19.75 -12.22 1.09
CA GLN A 503 19.01 -12.52 -0.15
C GLN A 503 17.51 -12.72 0.08
N MET A 504 17.04 -12.72 1.32
CA MET A 504 15.65 -12.85 1.70
C MET A 504 14.98 -11.46 1.62
N ALA A 505 13.98 -11.32 0.76
CA ALA A 505 13.19 -10.09 0.66
C ALA A 505 12.20 -9.98 1.82
N ASP A 506 11.64 -8.77 2.02
CA ASP A 506 10.54 -8.55 2.98
C ASP A 506 9.37 -9.50 2.68
N TYR A 507 8.68 -9.97 3.72
CA TYR A 507 7.53 -10.89 3.66
C TYR A 507 7.80 -12.32 3.14
N GLU A 508 9.05 -12.74 2.93
CA GLU A 508 9.37 -14.10 2.49
C GLU A 508 9.01 -15.15 3.55
N GLU A 509 9.09 -14.81 4.81
CA GLU A 509 8.70 -15.71 5.92
C GLU A 509 7.20 -16.06 5.93
N LEU A 510 6.35 -15.33 5.18
CA LEU A 510 4.94 -15.72 4.99
C LEU A 510 4.75 -17.01 4.18
N ARG A 511 5.77 -17.49 3.45
CA ARG A 511 5.68 -18.69 2.61
C ARG A 511 5.18 -19.91 3.38
N GLY A 512 5.63 -20.09 4.62
CA GLY A 512 5.13 -21.16 5.49
C GLY A 512 3.63 -21.09 5.70
N TYR A 513 3.14 -19.93 6.12
CA TYR A 513 1.72 -19.68 6.37
C TYR A 513 0.84 -19.82 5.12
N LEU A 514 1.29 -19.30 3.97
CA LEU A 514 0.51 -19.28 2.73
C LEU A 514 0.17 -20.67 2.20
N HIS A 515 0.95 -21.68 2.57
CA HIS A 515 0.75 -23.09 2.18
C HIS A 515 0.29 -23.99 3.33
N SER A 516 0.16 -23.45 4.54
CA SER A 516 -0.26 -24.19 5.72
C SER A 516 -1.77 -24.15 5.93
N SER A 517 -2.33 -25.27 6.38
CA SER A 517 -3.75 -25.37 6.72
C SER A 517 -4.04 -25.01 8.18
N SER A 518 -3.12 -25.30 9.11
CA SER A 518 -3.38 -25.22 10.54
C SER A 518 -2.21 -24.81 11.42
N LEU A 519 -0.98 -24.78 10.90
CA LEU A 519 0.19 -24.45 11.71
C LEU A 519 0.22 -22.98 12.10
N ARG A 520 0.80 -22.70 13.27
CA ARG A 520 0.98 -21.36 13.81
C ARG A 520 2.44 -20.96 13.64
N TRP A 521 2.67 -19.87 12.92
CA TRP A 521 4.00 -19.40 12.52
C TRP A 521 4.45 -18.23 13.37
N SER A 522 5.72 -18.17 13.76
CA SER A 522 6.21 -17.07 14.60
C SER A 522 6.32 -15.74 13.88
N TYR A 523 6.51 -15.72 12.56
CA TYR A 523 6.49 -14.50 11.77
C TYR A 523 5.12 -13.82 11.77
N GLY A 524 5.09 -12.51 11.57
CA GLY A 524 3.86 -11.73 11.43
C GLY A 524 3.42 -11.01 12.72
N ALA A 525 4.12 -11.20 13.84
CA ALA A 525 3.89 -10.40 15.03
C ALA A 525 4.20 -8.91 14.75
N MET A 526 3.21 -8.02 15.01
CA MET A 526 3.32 -6.59 14.72
C MET A 526 4.40 -5.92 15.57
N LYS A 527 5.33 -5.19 14.94
CA LYS A 527 6.35 -4.35 15.62
C LYS A 527 5.72 -3.51 16.73
N GLY A 528 6.38 -3.43 17.87
CA GLY A 528 5.91 -2.69 19.05
C GLY A 528 4.78 -3.37 19.83
N ARG A 529 4.44 -4.62 19.50
CA ARG A 529 3.56 -5.49 20.31
C ARG A 529 4.40 -6.47 21.14
N GLU A 530 3.77 -6.98 22.18
CA GLU A 530 4.39 -7.89 23.15
C GLU A 530 5.09 -9.07 22.50
N THR A 531 4.38 -9.78 21.62
CA THR A 531 4.92 -10.97 20.94
C THR A 531 6.11 -10.61 20.03
N ALA A 532 6.08 -9.49 19.32
CA ALA A 532 7.20 -9.06 18.48
C ALA A 532 8.44 -8.75 19.33
N GLY A 533 8.24 -8.08 20.47
CA GLY A 533 9.31 -7.82 21.43
C GLY A 533 9.91 -9.11 22.01
N TRP A 534 9.08 -10.08 22.35
CA TRP A 534 9.52 -11.39 22.83
C TRP A 534 10.34 -12.14 21.76
N LEU A 535 9.87 -12.17 20.51
CA LEU A 535 10.58 -12.81 19.39
C LEU A 535 11.94 -12.11 19.13
N ALA A 536 11.98 -10.79 19.17
CA ALA A 536 13.21 -10.00 19.01
C ALA A 536 14.23 -10.33 20.11
N ALA A 537 13.79 -10.42 21.36
CA ALA A 537 14.64 -10.76 22.48
C ALA A 537 15.24 -12.17 22.32
N ILE A 538 14.43 -13.16 21.98
CA ILE A 538 14.90 -14.53 21.75
C ILE A 538 15.90 -14.58 20.58
N SER A 539 15.62 -13.91 19.48
CA SER A 539 16.49 -13.92 18.31
C SER A 539 17.88 -13.34 18.56
N SER A 540 18.05 -12.56 19.61
CA SER A 540 19.34 -12.01 20.03
C SER A 540 20.19 -12.99 20.86
N LEU A 541 19.60 -14.09 21.33
CA LEU A 541 20.30 -15.11 22.12
C LEU A 541 21.15 -16.04 21.24
N PRO A 542 22.15 -16.72 21.80
CA PRO A 542 22.79 -17.88 21.13
C PRO A 542 21.79 -18.95 20.80
N ILE A 543 22.02 -19.72 19.71
CA ILE A 543 21.04 -20.68 19.16
C ILE A 543 20.63 -21.79 20.15
N ASP A 544 21.55 -22.23 21.01
CA ASP A 544 21.27 -23.19 22.07
C ASP A 544 20.25 -22.66 23.08
N GLN A 545 20.36 -21.37 23.46
CA GLN A 545 19.41 -20.69 24.30
C GLN A 545 18.08 -20.43 23.59
N GLN A 546 18.12 -20.00 22.32
CA GLN A 546 16.90 -19.83 21.52
C GLN A 546 16.10 -21.14 21.49
N LEU A 547 16.75 -22.27 21.14
CA LEU A 547 16.10 -23.58 21.07
C LEU A 547 15.50 -23.99 22.41
N LEU A 548 16.18 -23.73 23.51
CA LEU A 548 15.67 -24.04 24.84
C LEU A 548 14.40 -23.27 25.15
N VAL A 549 14.40 -21.93 24.90
CA VAL A 549 13.23 -21.07 25.12
C VAL A 549 12.06 -21.47 24.24
N VAL A 550 12.26 -21.65 22.92
CA VAL A 550 11.15 -21.98 22.00
C VAL A 550 10.57 -23.36 22.30
N THR A 551 11.41 -24.33 22.70
CA THR A 551 10.96 -25.66 23.14
C THR A 551 10.09 -25.59 24.39
N THR A 552 10.53 -24.82 25.39
CA THR A 552 9.81 -24.63 26.65
C THR A 552 8.50 -23.89 26.44
N SER A 553 8.46 -22.97 25.46
CA SER A 553 7.24 -22.26 25.03
C SER A 553 6.29 -23.08 24.19
N GLY A 554 6.61 -24.34 23.87
CA GLY A 554 5.72 -25.29 23.18
C GLY A 554 5.81 -25.26 21.65
N PHE A 555 6.88 -24.71 21.05
CA PHE A 555 7.12 -24.84 19.62
C PHE A 555 7.50 -26.30 19.26
N ALA A 556 6.99 -26.77 18.12
CA ALA A 556 7.18 -28.13 17.64
C ALA A 556 8.28 -28.27 16.57
N GLY A 557 8.78 -27.16 16.05
CA GLY A 557 9.83 -27.17 15.04
C GLY A 557 10.44 -25.82 14.75
N VAL A 558 11.58 -25.84 14.07
CA VAL A 558 12.32 -24.66 13.61
C VAL A 558 12.36 -24.68 12.09
N TYR A 559 11.85 -23.63 11.46
CA TYR A 559 11.87 -23.41 10.02
C TYR A 559 12.95 -22.36 9.71
N ILE A 560 13.75 -22.62 8.68
CA ILE A 560 14.90 -21.80 8.31
C ILE A 560 14.79 -21.43 6.83
N ASP A 561 14.74 -20.11 6.52
CA ASP A 561 15.03 -19.63 5.17
C ASP A 561 16.53 -19.34 5.05
N ARG A 562 17.23 -20.18 4.32
CA ARG A 562 18.69 -20.10 4.11
C ARG A 562 19.13 -18.81 3.44
N PHE A 563 18.27 -18.16 2.66
CA PHE A 563 18.55 -16.87 2.01
C PHE A 563 18.69 -15.72 3.01
N GLY A 564 18.19 -15.88 4.20
CA GLY A 564 18.40 -14.93 5.29
C GLY A 564 19.82 -14.95 5.89
N PHE A 565 20.69 -15.90 5.48
CA PHE A 565 22.04 -16.05 6.02
C PHE A 565 23.10 -15.91 4.94
N VAL A 566 24.23 -15.27 5.29
CA VAL A 566 25.35 -15.06 4.36
C VAL A 566 25.96 -16.38 3.87
N ASP A 567 26.05 -17.37 4.77
CA ASP A 567 26.57 -18.72 4.51
C ASP A 567 25.47 -19.73 4.13
N HIS A 568 24.28 -19.26 3.78
CA HIS A 568 23.09 -20.07 3.54
C HIS A 568 22.73 -20.99 4.72
N GLY A 569 22.96 -20.53 5.94
CA GLY A 569 22.57 -21.22 7.17
C GLY A 569 23.43 -22.41 7.56
N VAL A 570 24.57 -22.66 6.89
CA VAL A 570 25.42 -23.82 7.11
C VAL A 570 25.92 -23.91 8.56
N ALA A 571 26.44 -22.80 9.10
CA ALA A 571 26.93 -22.76 10.48
C ALA A 571 25.77 -22.94 11.49
N LEU A 572 24.63 -22.31 11.26
CA LEU A 572 23.44 -22.41 12.10
C LEU A 572 22.91 -23.86 12.12
N GLU A 573 22.69 -24.46 10.96
CA GLU A 573 22.19 -25.83 10.86
C GLU A 573 23.16 -26.85 11.49
N SER A 574 24.47 -26.65 11.35
CA SER A 574 25.46 -27.53 11.98
C SER A 574 25.34 -27.49 13.52
N GLN A 575 25.11 -26.31 14.11
CA GLN A 575 24.89 -26.18 15.56
C GLN A 575 23.56 -26.82 15.97
N ILE A 576 22.48 -26.60 15.22
CA ILE A 576 21.17 -27.18 15.51
C ILE A 576 21.23 -28.70 15.41
N LYS A 577 21.88 -29.29 14.37
CA LYS A 577 22.09 -30.72 14.23
C LYS A 577 22.82 -31.33 15.43
N LYS A 578 23.87 -30.66 15.91
CA LYS A 578 24.60 -31.09 17.10
C LYS A 578 23.72 -31.11 18.34
N LEU A 579 22.91 -30.05 18.56
CA LEU A 579 22.08 -29.91 19.74
C LEU A 579 20.87 -30.86 19.72
N LEU A 580 20.21 -31.00 18.58
CA LEU A 580 18.99 -31.82 18.45
C LEU A 580 19.26 -33.30 18.14
N GLY A 581 20.40 -33.59 17.56
CA GLY A 581 20.76 -34.97 17.14
C GLY A 581 19.94 -35.49 15.96
N ASN A 582 19.27 -34.59 15.18
CA ASN A 582 18.49 -34.94 14.02
C ASN A 582 18.87 -34.13 12.77
N GLU A 583 18.52 -34.63 11.61
CA GLU A 583 18.71 -33.96 10.31
C GLU A 583 17.44 -33.18 9.94
N PRO A 584 17.58 -32.00 9.27
CA PRO A 584 16.42 -31.29 8.76
C PRO A 584 15.82 -32.00 7.54
N ILE A 585 14.52 -31.82 7.35
CA ILE A 585 13.96 -31.94 6.01
C ILE A 585 14.23 -30.65 5.23
N VAL A 586 14.46 -30.79 3.93
CA VAL A 586 14.86 -29.67 3.06
C VAL A 586 13.94 -29.66 1.84
N ASP A 587 13.54 -28.47 1.41
CA ASP A 587 12.71 -28.30 0.21
C ASP A 587 13.45 -28.64 -1.09
N ALA A 588 12.71 -28.81 -2.19
CA ALA A 588 13.25 -29.20 -3.49
C ALA A 588 14.27 -28.19 -4.08
N SER A 589 14.22 -26.93 -3.66
CA SER A 589 15.14 -25.87 -4.08
C SER A 589 16.39 -25.77 -3.22
N ALA A 590 16.45 -26.50 -2.11
CA ALA A 590 17.46 -26.41 -1.07
C ALA A 590 17.55 -25.03 -0.38
N ARG A 591 16.48 -24.24 -0.46
CA ARG A 591 16.38 -22.93 0.19
C ARG A 591 15.84 -23.05 1.63
N LEU A 592 14.85 -23.90 1.84
CA LEU A 592 14.13 -24.03 3.10
C LEU A 592 14.55 -25.30 3.84
N ALA A 593 14.74 -25.19 5.14
CA ALA A 593 15.03 -26.32 6.00
C ALA A 593 14.10 -26.32 7.22
N PHE A 594 13.76 -27.51 7.73
CA PHE A 594 12.92 -27.67 8.91
C PHE A 594 13.47 -28.73 9.84
N PHE A 595 13.66 -28.36 11.10
CA PHE A 595 14.04 -29.25 12.19
C PHE A 595 12.82 -29.49 13.09
N ARG A 596 12.49 -30.75 13.32
CA ARG A 596 11.45 -31.13 14.28
C ARG A 596 11.98 -31.11 15.71
N LEU A 597 11.24 -30.51 16.63
CA LEU A 597 11.49 -30.52 18.07
C LEU A 597 10.66 -31.65 18.71
N ASP A 598 11.15 -32.86 18.69
CA ASP A 598 10.51 -34.02 19.35
C ASP A 598 11.17 -34.33 20.71
N ALA A 599 10.59 -35.27 21.46
CA ALA A 599 11.07 -35.60 22.79
C ALA A 599 12.54 -36.08 22.81
N ASN A 600 13.00 -36.76 21.76
CA ASN A 600 14.39 -37.23 21.65
C ASN A 600 15.33 -36.05 21.36
N ALA A 601 14.95 -35.17 20.43
CA ALA A 601 15.70 -33.96 20.12
C ALA A 601 15.82 -33.02 21.36
N ILE A 602 14.72 -32.85 22.08
CA ILE A 602 14.71 -32.10 23.34
C ILE A 602 15.62 -32.73 24.42
N ALA A 603 15.55 -34.06 24.57
CA ALA A 603 16.41 -34.77 25.52
C ALA A 603 17.90 -34.70 25.13
N SER A 604 18.21 -34.71 23.83
CA SER A 604 19.57 -34.50 23.32
C SER A 604 20.07 -33.09 23.66
N MET A 605 19.30 -32.08 23.33
CA MET A 605 19.61 -30.69 23.59
C MET A 605 19.84 -30.42 25.09
N LYS A 606 18.93 -30.89 25.97
CA LYS A 606 19.07 -30.76 27.42
C LYS A 606 20.33 -31.41 27.99
N ARG A 607 20.88 -32.40 27.36
CA ARG A 607 22.17 -33.03 27.76
C ARG A 607 23.39 -32.19 27.39
N GLU A 608 23.28 -31.40 26.32
CA GLU A 608 24.38 -30.53 25.85
C GLU A 608 24.40 -29.17 26.58
N ILE A 609 23.30 -28.76 27.19
CA ILE A 609 23.16 -27.47 27.87
C ILE A 609 23.34 -27.61 29.39
N ALA A 610 24.14 -26.74 29.98
CA ALA A 610 24.40 -26.75 31.42
C ALA A 610 23.08 -26.56 32.22
N PRO A 611 22.90 -27.30 33.35
CA PRO A 611 21.69 -27.22 34.18
C PRO A 611 21.37 -25.82 34.68
N GLU A 612 22.38 -25.04 35.06
CA GLU A 612 22.23 -23.66 35.51
C GLU A 612 21.60 -22.79 34.41
N LEU A 613 22.03 -22.99 33.19
CA LEU A 613 21.46 -22.25 32.02
C LEU A 613 20.03 -22.70 31.72
N GLN A 614 19.68 -23.96 31.94
CA GLN A 614 18.31 -24.43 31.80
C GLN A 614 17.37 -23.73 32.78
N VAL A 615 17.73 -23.61 34.03
CA VAL A 615 16.94 -22.91 35.04
C VAL A 615 16.81 -21.43 34.71
N GLN A 616 17.89 -20.79 34.26
CA GLN A 616 17.86 -19.39 33.80
C GLN A 616 16.92 -19.18 32.59
N MET A 617 16.89 -20.11 31.65
CA MET A 617 16.05 -20.02 30.45
C MET A 617 14.58 -20.34 30.73
N GLU A 618 14.28 -21.24 31.67
CA GLU A 618 12.92 -21.44 32.18
C GLU A 618 12.37 -20.14 32.81
N GLY A 619 13.24 -19.34 33.41
CA GLY A 619 12.89 -17.98 33.87
C GLY A 619 12.63 -16.99 32.72
N ILE A 620 13.32 -17.12 31.57
CA ILE A 620 13.16 -16.26 30.40
C ILE A 620 11.88 -16.57 29.60
N SER A 621 11.24 -17.73 29.80
CA SER A 621 9.90 -17.98 29.25
C SER A 621 8.85 -16.97 29.79
N HIS A 622 9.24 -16.19 30.83
CA HIS A 622 8.58 -14.99 31.31
C HIS A 622 9.47 -13.77 31.09
N SER A 623 9.76 -13.43 29.84
CA SER A 623 10.76 -12.42 29.51
C SER A 623 10.41 -11.02 30.00
N LEU A 624 11.44 -10.33 30.44
CA LEU A 624 11.44 -8.89 30.61
C LEU A 624 12.18 -8.28 29.42
N LEU A 625 11.50 -7.42 28.66
CA LEU A 625 12.08 -6.71 27.53
C LEU A 625 12.02 -5.22 27.77
N LEU A 626 13.15 -4.54 27.55
CA LEU A 626 13.23 -3.09 27.58
C LEU A 626 14.02 -2.63 26.36
N GLU A 627 13.37 -1.86 25.48
CA GLU A 627 13.98 -1.36 24.25
C GLU A 627 13.58 0.10 23.99
N PRO A 628 14.48 0.95 23.45
CA PRO A 628 14.08 2.24 22.91
C PRO A 628 13.05 2.06 21.78
N GLY A 629 11.86 2.63 21.97
CA GLY A 629 10.69 2.45 21.13
C GLY A 629 10.22 3.75 20.47
N GLY A 630 8.97 4.13 20.69
CA GLY A 630 8.36 5.30 20.07
C GLY A 630 9.18 6.57 20.15
N GLY A 631 9.32 7.29 19.01
CA GLY A 631 10.11 8.52 18.93
C GLY A 631 11.63 8.33 18.92
N CYS A 632 12.14 7.09 19.04
CA CYS A 632 13.54 6.74 18.83
C CYS A 632 13.70 5.88 17.57
N TRP A 633 14.84 6.02 16.87
CA TRP A 633 15.14 5.25 15.66
C TRP A 633 15.92 3.98 16.01
N GLY A 634 15.99 3.08 15.04
CA GLY A 634 16.68 1.81 15.18
C GLY A 634 18.12 1.93 15.67
N LYS A 635 18.62 0.84 16.25
CA LYS A 635 19.94 0.75 16.82
C LYS A 635 21.04 0.98 15.78
N GLU A 636 21.95 1.89 16.05
CA GLU A 636 23.16 2.14 15.28
C GLU A 636 24.39 1.68 16.07
N THR A 637 25.44 1.21 15.38
CA THR A 637 26.65 0.69 15.99
C THR A 637 27.91 1.24 15.34
N ALA A 638 28.95 1.48 16.15
CA ALA A 638 30.30 1.76 15.68
C ALA A 638 31.33 1.10 16.61
N GLY A 639 31.93 0.01 16.18
CA GLY A 639 32.78 -0.81 17.03
C GLY A 639 32.00 -1.39 18.23
N PRO A 640 32.47 -1.21 19.46
CA PRO A 640 31.80 -1.69 20.67
C PRO A 640 30.62 -0.83 21.10
N ASP A 641 30.49 0.38 20.56
CA ASP A 641 29.46 1.34 20.96
C ASP A 641 28.20 1.14 20.13
N ASN A 642 27.08 1.31 20.80
CA ASN A 642 25.77 1.33 20.15
C ASN A 642 24.94 2.49 20.68
N TRP A 643 24.02 3.00 19.83
CA TRP A 643 23.14 4.08 20.24
C TRP A 643 21.83 4.06 19.44
N HIS A 644 20.85 4.76 20.02
CA HIS A 644 19.60 5.11 19.37
C HIS A 644 19.46 6.62 19.31
N TRP A 645 19.23 7.18 18.13
CA TRP A 645 18.81 8.57 18.01
C TRP A 645 17.36 8.71 18.40
N CYS A 646 17.01 9.77 19.11
CA CYS A 646 15.64 10.06 19.51
C CYS A 646 15.22 11.46 19.07
N GLY A 647 13.92 11.62 18.84
CA GLY A 647 13.25 12.89 18.62
C GLY A 647 13.22 13.76 19.87
N ARG A 648 12.44 14.86 19.83
CA ARG A 648 12.21 15.69 21.02
C ARG A 648 11.54 14.89 22.15
N GLN A 649 10.70 13.93 21.77
CA GLN A 649 10.10 12.93 22.63
C GLN A 649 10.52 11.54 22.15
N GLY A 650 10.93 10.69 23.08
CA GLY A 650 11.25 9.28 22.86
C GLY A 650 10.61 8.44 23.94
N GLU A 651 10.55 7.14 23.70
CA GLU A 651 10.02 6.17 24.66
C GLU A 651 10.98 5.01 24.82
N ILE A 652 11.00 4.40 25.99
CA ILE A 652 11.53 3.05 26.20
C ILE A 652 10.33 2.17 26.49
N ASP A 653 10.06 1.25 25.58
CA ASP A 653 9.03 0.24 25.75
C ASP A 653 9.50 -0.80 26.76
N VAL A 654 8.65 -1.12 27.72
CA VAL A 654 8.96 -2.03 28.83
C VAL A 654 7.90 -3.11 28.88
N LEU A 655 8.31 -4.36 28.63
CA LEU A 655 7.44 -5.53 28.68
C LEU A 655 7.86 -6.44 29.83
N ASN A 656 6.94 -6.72 30.73
CA ASN A 656 7.07 -7.74 31.76
C ASN A 656 6.00 -8.82 31.55
N SER A 657 6.39 -9.95 30.95
CA SER A 657 5.47 -11.07 30.69
C SER A 657 5.20 -11.95 31.93
N ALA A 658 5.83 -11.66 33.08
CA ALA A 658 5.53 -12.32 34.32
C ALA A 658 4.22 -11.80 34.94
N PRO A 659 3.50 -12.63 35.70
CA PRO A 659 2.28 -12.20 36.40
C PRO A 659 2.55 -11.30 37.64
N SER A 660 3.82 -11.08 37.99
CA SER A 660 4.27 -10.29 39.12
C SER A 660 5.13 -9.11 38.72
N GLU A 661 5.20 -8.09 39.58
CA GLU A 661 6.12 -6.97 39.41
C GLU A 661 7.57 -7.44 39.47
N ARG A 662 8.46 -6.82 38.66
CA ARG A 662 9.89 -7.09 38.63
C ARG A 662 10.70 -5.83 38.94
N LYS A 663 11.79 -5.98 39.70
CA LYS A 663 12.74 -4.91 39.95
C LYS A 663 13.87 -4.97 38.94
N VAL A 664 14.14 -3.85 38.30
CA VAL A 664 15.11 -3.75 37.21
C VAL A 664 16.00 -2.54 37.40
N THR A 665 17.29 -2.73 37.25
CA THR A 665 18.25 -1.62 37.13
C THR A 665 18.43 -1.29 35.65
N LEU A 666 18.19 -0.05 35.29
CA LEU A 666 18.40 0.49 33.94
C LEU A 666 19.70 1.29 33.92
N GLU A 667 20.48 1.13 32.86
CA GLU A 667 21.72 1.87 32.64
C GLU A 667 21.80 2.38 31.23
N ALA A 668 22.12 3.66 31.03
CA ALA A 668 22.34 4.27 29.74
C ALA A 668 23.25 5.50 29.86
N THR A 669 23.80 5.95 28.75
CA THR A 669 24.43 7.27 28.67
C THR A 669 23.64 8.12 27.70
N PHE A 670 23.02 9.19 28.18
CA PHE A 670 22.32 10.15 27.35
C PHE A 670 23.25 11.24 26.84
N SER A 671 23.21 11.55 25.53
CA SER A 671 24.04 12.62 24.96
C SER A 671 23.30 13.44 23.92
N THR A 672 23.72 14.68 23.73
CA THR A 672 23.32 15.56 22.61
C THR A 672 24.51 15.76 21.67
N THR A 673 24.38 16.56 20.61
CA THR A 673 25.51 16.92 19.74
C THR A 673 26.19 18.23 20.14
N TYR A 674 25.61 18.98 21.07
CA TYR A 674 26.07 20.31 21.46
C TYR A 674 26.72 20.28 22.85
N PRO A 675 27.73 21.14 23.09
CA PRO A 675 28.41 21.20 24.40
C PRO A 675 27.57 21.84 25.49
N GLU A 676 26.57 22.64 25.14
CA GLU A 676 25.64 23.26 26.07
C GLU A 676 24.73 22.21 26.71
N TYR A 677 24.43 22.41 28.00
CA TYR A 677 23.56 21.54 28.73
C TYR A 677 22.08 21.73 28.30
N SER A 678 21.45 20.65 27.94
CA SER A 678 20.01 20.56 27.74
C SER A 678 19.37 19.73 28.84
N SER A 679 18.07 19.89 29.03
CA SER A 679 17.31 19.12 30.01
C SER A 679 16.68 17.89 29.32
N LEU A 680 16.83 16.72 29.92
CA LEU A 680 16.13 15.49 29.57
C LEU A 680 15.26 15.07 30.75
N VAL A 681 13.97 15.00 30.56
CA VAL A 681 13.01 14.51 31.56
C VAL A 681 12.69 13.05 31.23
N ILE A 682 12.83 12.19 32.22
CA ILE A 682 12.55 10.76 32.18
C ILE A 682 11.38 10.51 33.12
N ALA A 683 10.28 9.95 32.61
CA ALA A 683 9.08 9.65 33.42
C ALA A 683 8.46 8.31 33.03
N GLY A 684 8.17 7.46 34.02
CA GLY A 684 7.57 6.14 33.80
C GLY A 684 7.35 5.37 35.09
N PRO A 685 7.06 4.09 35.03
CA PRO A 685 6.84 3.25 36.20
C PRO A 685 8.06 3.29 37.14
N GLY A 686 7.88 3.85 38.32
CA GLY A 686 8.92 3.92 39.34
C GLY A 686 10.09 4.91 39.08
N VAL A 687 10.05 5.69 37.98
CA VAL A 687 11.09 6.68 37.66
C VAL A 687 10.49 8.02 37.28
N GLN A 688 11.01 9.10 37.88
CA GLN A 688 10.70 10.45 37.47
C GLN A 688 11.91 11.34 37.76
N GLU A 689 12.71 11.62 36.74
CA GLU A 689 13.97 12.30 36.86
C GLU A 689 14.16 13.38 35.81
N LYS A 690 15.01 14.35 36.12
CA LYS A 690 15.43 15.40 35.22
C LYS A 690 16.93 15.48 35.14
N LEU A 691 17.49 15.12 34.00
CA LEU A 691 18.94 15.10 33.76
C LEU A 691 19.41 16.35 33.03
N LYS A 692 20.64 16.76 33.24
CA LYS A 692 21.38 17.70 32.40
C LYS A 692 22.27 16.90 31.44
N VAL A 693 22.07 17.07 30.14
CA VAL A 693 22.71 16.26 29.09
C VAL A 693 23.41 17.19 28.10
N ASN A 694 24.62 16.86 27.68
CA ASN A 694 25.36 17.56 26.61
C ASN A 694 26.13 16.58 25.72
N SER A 695 27.03 17.06 24.85
CA SER A 695 27.81 16.23 23.95
C SER A 695 28.81 15.28 24.62
N ALA A 696 29.24 15.57 25.83
CA ALA A 696 30.13 14.69 26.62
C ALA A 696 29.39 13.44 27.13
N GLY A 697 28.06 13.50 27.17
CA GLY A 697 27.21 12.44 27.69
C GLY A 697 27.04 12.48 29.21
N THR A 698 25.87 12.05 29.66
CA THR A 698 25.52 11.91 31.07
C THR A 698 25.14 10.47 31.36
N ALA A 699 25.89 9.78 32.16
CA ALA A 699 25.55 8.45 32.62
C ALA A 699 24.29 8.50 33.50
N TRP A 700 23.41 7.57 33.29
CA TRP A 700 22.16 7.42 34.02
C TRP A 700 22.00 5.99 34.49
N ARG A 701 21.55 5.84 35.71
CA ARG A 701 21.20 4.57 36.32
C ARG A 701 19.98 4.77 37.20
N ALA A 702 18.96 3.92 37.00
CA ALA A 702 17.72 3.96 37.78
C ALA A 702 17.25 2.55 38.12
N ASP A 703 16.78 2.38 39.35
CA ASP A 703 16.09 1.16 39.77
C ASP A 703 14.58 1.39 39.60
N VAL A 704 13.93 0.60 38.74
CA VAL A 704 12.52 0.74 38.39
C VAL A 704 11.75 -0.52 38.78
N ILE A 705 10.50 -0.36 39.17
CA ILE A 705 9.56 -1.47 39.41
C ILE A 705 8.69 -1.56 38.17
N VAL A 706 8.81 -2.67 37.44
CA VAL A 706 8.09 -2.93 36.21
C VAL A 706 6.84 -3.77 36.50
N PRO A 707 5.64 -3.21 36.35
CA PRO A 707 4.40 -3.97 36.53
C PRO A 707 4.23 -5.04 35.44
N PRO A 708 3.39 -6.05 35.67
CA PRO A 708 3.00 -7.00 34.64
C PRO A 708 2.40 -6.32 33.39
N GLY A 709 2.68 -6.88 32.23
CA GLY A 709 2.21 -6.37 30.94
C GLY A 709 3.13 -5.30 30.36
N MET A 710 2.55 -4.51 29.45
CA MET A 710 3.30 -3.45 28.74
C MET A 710 3.19 -2.12 29.45
N SER A 711 4.34 -1.47 29.68
CA SER A 711 4.45 -0.13 30.23
C SER A 711 5.49 0.69 29.46
N ARG A 712 5.57 2.00 29.69
CA ARG A 712 6.47 2.88 28.96
C ARG A 712 7.18 3.86 29.89
N ILE A 713 8.44 4.09 29.57
CA ILE A 713 9.21 5.20 30.13
C ILE A 713 9.34 6.26 29.05
N THR A 714 8.80 7.43 29.29
CA THR A 714 8.83 8.56 28.35
C THR A 714 10.07 9.40 28.58
N LEU A 715 10.66 9.85 27.50
CA LEU A 715 11.84 10.71 27.45
C LEU A 715 11.46 12.01 26.75
N SER A 716 11.72 13.17 27.35
CA SER A 716 11.42 14.47 26.73
C SER A 716 12.62 15.40 26.88
N SER A 717 13.12 15.94 25.76
CA SER A 717 14.32 16.81 25.76
C SER A 717 14.01 18.19 25.19
N ASP A 718 14.62 19.22 25.79
CA ASP A 718 14.64 20.60 25.28
C ASP A 718 15.88 20.91 24.44
N ALA A 719 16.69 19.90 24.11
CA ALA A 719 17.87 20.03 23.26
C ALA A 719 17.55 20.64 21.90
N SER A 720 18.55 21.27 21.31
CA SER A 720 18.46 21.75 19.94
C SER A 720 18.49 20.60 18.95
N ARG A 721 17.75 20.74 17.82
CA ARG A 721 17.74 19.76 16.75
C ARG A 721 19.14 19.59 16.16
N VAL A 722 19.53 18.36 15.91
CA VAL A 722 20.77 18.03 15.21
C VAL A 722 20.64 18.37 13.75
N VAL A 723 21.57 19.15 13.21
CA VAL A 723 21.62 19.47 11.78
C VAL A 723 22.57 18.49 11.10
N ALA A 724 22.00 17.53 10.38
CA ALA A 724 22.73 16.56 9.57
C ALA A 724 22.20 16.64 8.13
N PRO A 725 22.91 17.30 7.19
CA PRO A 725 22.37 17.59 5.84
C PRO A 725 21.97 16.37 5.02
N SER A 726 22.54 15.20 5.31
CA SER A 726 22.25 13.94 4.62
C SER A 726 21.31 13.02 5.42
N ASP A 727 20.90 13.40 6.62
CA ASP A 727 20.04 12.60 7.48
C ASP A 727 18.69 13.32 7.67
N PRO A 728 17.61 12.75 7.16
CA PRO A 728 16.29 13.38 7.22
C PRO A 728 15.60 13.29 8.58
N ARG A 729 16.17 12.52 9.51
CA ARG A 729 15.57 12.29 10.83
C ARG A 729 15.60 13.56 11.70
N GLU A 730 14.55 13.73 12.51
CA GLU A 730 14.50 14.83 13.49
C GLU A 730 15.14 14.42 14.82
N MET A 731 16.47 14.42 14.87
CA MET A 731 17.26 13.97 15.99
C MET A 731 17.52 15.10 16.99
N TYR A 732 17.41 14.81 18.28
CA TYR A 732 17.64 15.77 19.38
C TYR A 732 18.61 15.23 20.41
N PHE A 733 18.52 13.95 20.77
CA PHE A 733 19.42 13.30 21.74
C PHE A 733 19.66 11.83 21.38
N ARG A 734 20.64 11.22 22.01
CA ARG A 734 20.99 9.80 21.86
C ARG A 734 20.87 9.07 23.19
N ILE A 735 20.41 7.82 23.10
CA ILE A 735 20.55 6.81 24.16
C ILE A 735 21.71 5.93 23.73
N ASN A 736 22.83 6.01 24.46
CA ASN A 736 24.02 5.22 24.16
C ASN A 736 24.14 4.05 25.15
N ASN A 737 24.53 2.89 24.63
CA ASN A 737 24.84 1.68 25.40
C ASN A 737 23.76 1.32 26.43
N PHE A 738 22.49 1.40 26.01
CA PHE A 738 21.35 1.04 26.84
C PHE A 738 21.44 -0.42 27.29
N ARG A 739 21.33 -0.66 28.61
CA ARG A 739 21.34 -1.99 29.25
C ARG A 739 20.34 -2.03 30.37
N PHE A 740 19.90 -3.22 30.72
CA PHE A 740 19.12 -3.47 31.93
C PHE A 740 19.55 -4.77 32.59
N HIS A 741 19.39 -4.82 33.92
CA HIS A 741 19.67 -6.00 34.71
C HIS A 741 18.53 -6.21 35.69
N GLU A 742 17.98 -7.41 35.73
CA GLU A 742 17.01 -7.78 36.75
C GLU A 742 17.74 -7.92 38.10
N GLN A 743 17.11 -7.39 39.14
CA GLN A 743 17.67 -7.51 40.49
C GLN A 743 17.20 -8.86 41.05
N ASP A 744 18.15 -9.70 41.47
CA ASP A 744 17.83 -10.95 42.14
C ASP A 744 17.02 -10.67 43.41
N HIS A 745 15.98 -11.48 43.65
CA HIS A 745 15.10 -11.43 44.83
C HIS A 745 15.83 -11.87 46.09
#